data_558cfa963c3eb9f39881c916ca56726b
#
_entry.id   558cfa963c3eb9f39881c916ca56726b
#
_cell.length_a   1.000
_cell.length_b   1.000
_cell.length_c   1.000
_cell.angle_alpha   90.00
_cell.angle_beta   90.00
_cell.angle_gamma   90.00
#
_symmetry.space_group_name_H-M   'P 1'
#
loop_
_entity.id
_entity.type
_entity.pdbx_description
1 polymer ?
#
loop_
_entity_poly.entity_id
_entity_poly.type
_entity_poly.pdbx_seq_one_letter_code
_entity_poly.pdbx_strand_id
1 'polypeptide(L)'
;MNVITKTISLPDGRTISIETGKVAKQADGSAVVRMGNTVLLATVCAAKDAVPGTDFMPLQVDYREQYSAAGRFPGGFTKREGKPGDNEILTSRLVDRVLRPLFPSNYHAEVFVNVMLLSADGVDQPDALAGLAASSAMACSDIPFDFYISEVRVARVNGEYVVNPTFEQMKEADMDIMVGATKDNIMMVEGEMDEVTEQDLIQALKVAHEAIKPMCTMQEELAKELGKDVKREYDHEVNDEDLRKQMNDELYQPVYDVTKQALAKQERHDAFDKIVTDFLEKYDAENTEKLTAEELEEKHALAARYYDDVLRDAMRRCILDEGKRLDGRKTDEIRPIWCEVSSLPMPHGSAIFTRGETQSLSTCTLGTKLDEKMVDDVLDKSYMRFLLHYNFPPFSTGEAKAQRGVGRREIGHGHLAWRGLKGQIPADYPYTVRVVSQILESNGSSSMATVCAGTLALMDAGVSLKKPVSGIAMGLIKNPGEEKYAILSDILGDEDHLGDMDFKTTGTKDGLTATQMDIKCDGLSFEILEKALMQAKAGREHILGKLTETIAEPRPELKPQVPRIVQIEIPKEFIGAVIGPGGKIIQQMQEDTGTTITIDEVDGKGKVQVSAPDKASIDAALSKIRAIVAVPEVGEIYEGTVRSVMPYGCFVEIMPGKDGLLHISEIDWKRLETVEEAGIKEGDKMRVKLLDIDPKTGKYKLSRRVLMEKPEGYVERERRPRGDRPERGERRGRRDDRHDRD
;
A
#
# COMPACT_ATOMS: atom_id res chain seq x y z
N MET A 1 28.32 -28.88 19.68
CA MET A 1 27.35 -27.86 19.27
C MET A 1 26.12 -28.04 20.15
N ASN A 2 25.76 -27.08 20.94
CA ASN A 2 24.55 -27.18 21.77
C ASN A 2 23.41 -26.47 20.97
N VAL A 3 22.71 -27.23 20.15
CA VAL A 3 21.59 -26.75 19.37
C VAL A 3 20.31 -26.98 20.14
N ILE A 4 19.56 -25.94 20.41
CA ILE A 4 18.28 -26.03 21.11
C ILE A 4 17.18 -25.66 20.11
N THR A 5 16.12 -26.47 20.08
CA THR A 5 14.95 -26.22 19.23
C THR A 5 13.68 -26.28 20.08
N LYS A 6 12.87 -25.23 20.03
CA LYS A 6 11.52 -25.18 20.62
C LYS A 6 10.50 -25.13 19.51
N THR A 7 9.33 -25.74 19.73
CA THR A 7 8.26 -25.79 18.72
C THR A 7 6.91 -25.51 19.39
N ILE A 8 6.09 -24.73 18.72
CA ILE A 8 4.72 -24.43 19.12
C ILE A 8 3.75 -24.74 17.97
N SER A 9 2.55 -25.19 18.29
CA SER A 9 1.48 -25.43 17.33
C SER A 9 0.50 -24.27 17.32
N LEU A 10 0.16 -23.77 16.13
CA LEU A 10 -0.93 -22.84 15.92
C LEU A 10 -2.29 -23.56 16.02
N PRO A 11 -3.40 -22.83 16.21
CA PRO A 11 -4.74 -23.42 16.31
C PRO A 11 -5.16 -24.30 15.13
N ASP A 12 -4.64 -24.03 13.94
CA ASP A 12 -4.88 -24.78 12.69
C ASP A 12 -3.96 -25.98 12.50
N GLY A 13 -3.08 -26.28 13.46
CA GLY A 13 -2.14 -27.41 13.44
C GLY A 13 -0.80 -27.12 12.74
N ARG A 14 -0.61 -25.95 12.12
CA ARG A 14 0.73 -25.53 11.64
C ARG A 14 1.64 -25.32 12.84
N THR A 15 2.95 -25.45 12.62
CA THR A 15 3.95 -25.32 13.68
C THR A 15 4.95 -24.22 13.37
N ILE A 16 5.34 -23.50 14.44
CA ILE A 16 6.45 -22.56 14.42
C ILE A 16 7.57 -23.15 15.28
N SER A 17 8.80 -23.18 14.77
CA SER A 17 9.99 -23.60 15.51
C SER A 17 11.01 -22.47 15.64
N ILE A 18 11.66 -22.41 16.80
CA ILE A 18 12.81 -21.54 17.09
C ILE A 18 14.02 -22.43 17.34
N GLU A 19 15.08 -22.25 16.54
CA GLU A 19 16.36 -22.95 16.68
C GLU A 19 17.46 -21.94 17.01
N THR A 20 18.34 -22.26 17.97
CA THR A 20 19.52 -21.44 18.30
C THR A 20 20.77 -22.30 18.51
N GLY A 21 21.94 -21.67 18.60
CA GLY A 21 23.23 -22.32 18.88
C GLY A 21 23.92 -22.95 17.68
N LYS A 22 23.36 -22.86 16.47
CA LYS A 22 23.90 -23.44 15.23
C LYS A 22 24.62 -22.41 14.35
N VAL A 23 24.01 -21.25 14.12
CA VAL A 23 24.49 -20.23 13.20
C VAL A 23 24.71 -18.90 13.91
N ALA A 24 25.44 -17.96 13.27
CA ALA A 24 25.67 -16.60 13.72
C ALA A 24 26.18 -16.47 15.17
N LYS A 25 27.13 -17.30 15.58
CA LYS A 25 27.62 -17.41 16.97
C LYS A 25 28.46 -16.25 17.46
N GLN A 26 28.81 -15.29 16.60
CA GLN A 26 29.51 -14.08 16.98
C GLN A 26 28.59 -12.93 17.39
N ALA A 27 27.28 -13.04 17.07
CA ALA A 27 26.28 -12.12 17.57
C ALA A 27 26.03 -12.38 19.06
N ASP A 28 25.60 -11.37 19.81
CA ASP A 28 25.20 -11.51 21.22
C ASP A 28 24.05 -12.50 21.38
N GLY A 29 23.11 -12.47 20.42
CA GLY A 29 22.04 -13.46 20.32
C GLY A 29 21.70 -13.76 18.87
N SER A 30 21.27 -15.00 18.61
CA SER A 30 20.79 -15.42 17.28
C SER A 30 19.73 -16.49 17.37
N ALA A 31 18.73 -16.41 16.51
CA ALA A 31 17.64 -17.39 16.42
C ALA A 31 17.24 -17.60 14.95
N VAL A 32 16.92 -18.85 14.60
CA VAL A 32 16.29 -19.22 13.35
C VAL A 32 14.84 -19.56 13.63
N VAL A 33 13.91 -18.82 13.06
CA VAL A 33 12.47 -19.08 13.17
C VAL A 33 11.95 -19.66 11.88
N ARG A 34 11.16 -20.71 11.98
CA ARG A 34 10.64 -21.43 10.83
C ARG A 34 9.15 -21.75 10.99
N MET A 35 8.39 -21.49 9.93
CA MET A 35 7.02 -21.98 9.73
C MET A 35 6.92 -22.53 8.30
N GLY A 36 6.60 -23.82 8.16
CA GLY A 36 6.61 -24.46 6.85
C GLY A 36 7.99 -24.38 6.17
N ASN A 37 8.04 -23.81 4.98
CA ASN A 37 9.26 -23.53 4.22
C ASN A 37 9.76 -22.08 4.38
N THR A 38 9.04 -21.25 5.12
CA THR A 38 9.47 -19.89 5.44
C THR A 38 10.43 -19.93 6.62
N VAL A 39 11.65 -19.41 6.44
CA VAL A 39 12.75 -19.44 7.40
C VAL A 39 13.36 -18.06 7.53
N LEU A 40 13.38 -17.53 8.73
CA LEU A 40 14.04 -16.28 9.10
C LEU A 40 15.24 -16.54 10.01
N LEU A 41 16.34 -15.82 9.79
CA LEU A 41 17.43 -15.68 10.73
C LEU A 41 17.37 -14.29 11.36
N ALA A 42 17.27 -14.24 12.67
CA ALA A 42 17.43 -12.99 13.42
C ALA A 42 18.74 -12.99 14.22
N THR A 43 19.40 -11.86 14.27
CA THR A 43 20.60 -11.63 15.08
C THR A 43 20.49 -10.30 15.82
N VAL A 44 21.08 -10.24 17.00
CA VAL A 44 21.21 -9.00 17.76
C VAL A 44 22.63 -8.82 18.23
N CYS A 45 23.10 -7.57 18.11
CA CYS A 45 24.39 -7.14 18.66
C CYS A 45 24.19 -5.80 19.38
N ALA A 46 24.81 -5.64 20.54
CA ALA A 46 24.78 -4.39 21.28
C ALA A 46 26.20 -3.92 21.63
N ALA A 47 26.41 -2.60 21.62
CA ALA A 47 27.60 -2.00 22.21
C ALA A 47 27.66 -2.34 23.70
N LYS A 48 28.86 -2.39 24.26
CA LYS A 48 29.04 -2.65 25.71
C LYS A 48 28.65 -1.45 26.54
N ASP A 49 29.04 -0.27 26.07
CA ASP A 49 28.83 1.00 26.74
C ASP A 49 28.05 1.95 25.84
N ALA A 50 27.33 2.88 26.45
CA ALA A 50 26.70 3.97 25.71
C ALA A 50 27.75 5.00 25.26
N VAL A 51 27.48 5.69 24.16
CA VAL A 51 28.26 6.86 23.76
C VAL A 51 28.01 7.96 24.82
N PRO A 52 29.05 8.60 25.38
CA PRO A 52 28.87 9.65 26.37
C PRO A 52 27.93 10.75 25.89
N GLY A 53 26.97 11.14 26.72
CA GLY A 53 25.96 12.15 26.41
C GLY A 53 24.75 11.65 25.64
N THR A 54 24.62 10.34 25.41
CA THR A 54 23.41 9.76 24.83
C THR A 54 22.35 9.61 25.90
N ASP A 55 21.19 10.19 25.67
CA ASP A 55 20.02 10.23 26.60
C ASP A 55 18.80 9.44 26.06
N PHE A 56 18.98 8.68 24.98
CA PHE A 56 17.94 7.87 24.35
C PHE A 56 18.46 6.47 24.02
N MET A 57 17.55 5.55 23.70
CA MET A 57 17.85 4.19 23.24
C MET A 57 18.12 4.17 21.73
N PRO A 58 19.38 4.02 21.27
CA PRO A 58 19.73 3.96 19.84
C PRO A 58 19.51 2.54 19.28
N LEU A 59 18.26 2.18 19.05
CA LEU A 59 17.86 0.93 18.41
C LEU A 59 17.76 1.09 16.90
N GLN A 60 18.41 0.19 16.17
CA GLN A 60 18.21 0.03 14.73
C GLN A 60 17.74 -1.39 14.43
N VAL A 61 16.60 -1.50 13.75
CA VAL A 61 16.05 -2.75 13.23
C VAL A 61 16.11 -2.74 11.72
N ASP A 62 16.66 -3.80 11.12
CA ASP A 62 16.71 -4.02 9.69
C ASP A 62 16.12 -5.40 9.35
N TYR A 63 15.01 -5.39 8.60
CA TYR A 63 14.42 -6.58 7.98
C TYR A 63 14.79 -6.60 6.51
N ARG A 64 15.27 -7.75 6.02
CA ARG A 64 15.73 -7.89 4.63
C ARG A 64 15.23 -9.18 4.01
N GLU A 65 14.71 -9.07 2.80
CA GLU A 65 14.35 -10.19 1.95
C GLU A 65 15.36 -10.36 0.83
N GLN A 66 15.90 -11.56 0.70
CA GLN A 66 16.83 -11.89 -0.37
C GLN A 66 16.12 -12.69 -1.46
N TYR A 67 16.31 -12.32 -2.73
CA TYR A 67 15.72 -13.06 -3.85
C TYR A 67 16.14 -14.53 -3.88
N SER A 68 17.34 -14.84 -3.38
CA SER A 68 17.82 -16.21 -3.21
C SER A 68 16.94 -17.08 -2.30
N ALA A 69 16.21 -16.47 -1.34
CA ALA A 69 15.30 -17.18 -0.46
C ALA A 69 14.13 -17.84 -1.22
N ALA A 70 13.71 -17.24 -2.33
CA ALA A 70 12.70 -17.78 -3.24
C ALA A 70 13.29 -18.41 -4.51
N GLY A 71 14.61 -18.66 -4.57
CA GLY A 71 15.29 -19.19 -5.75
C GLY A 71 15.24 -18.26 -6.97
N ARG A 72 15.14 -16.96 -6.78
CA ARG A 72 14.99 -15.93 -7.82
C ARG A 72 16.23 -15.04 -7.93
N PHE A 73 16.36 -14.34 -9.06
CA PHE A 73 17.32 -13.27 -9.25
C PHE A 73 16.66 -11.90 -9.13
N PRO A 74 17.31 -10.89 -8.54
CA PRO A 74 16.84 -9.52 -8.56
C PRO A 74 16.64 -9.01 -10.01
N GLY A 75 15.56 -8.28 -10.26
CA GLY A 75 15.22 -7.75 -11.58
C GLY A 75 16.18 -6.68 -12.10
N GLY A 76 16.86 -5.93 -11.21
CA GLY A 76 17.75 -4.83 -11.55
C GLY A 76 18.98 -5.24 -12.37
N PHE A 77 19.64 -4.25 -12.98
CA PHE A 77 20.81 -4.45 -13.85
C PHE A 77 21.98 -5.17 -13.14
N THR A 78 22.26 -4.80 -11.90
CA THR A 78 23.36 -5.38 -11.11
C THR A 78 23.12 -6.81 -10.63
N LYS A 79 21.88 -7.30 -10.75
CA LYS A 79 21.45 -8.61 -10.22
C LYS A 79 21.79 -8.80 -8.73
N ARG A 80 21.72 -7.72 -7.96
CA ARG A 80 21.99 -7.67 -6.53
C ARG A 80 20.92 -6.84 -5.84
N GLU A 81 20.55 -7.22 -4.62
CA GLU A 81 19.68 -6.45 -3.74
C GLU A 81 20.25 -5.04 -3.52
N GLY A 82 19.39 -4.04 -3.64
CA GLY A 82 19.75 -2.63 -3.48
C GLY A 82 19.38 -2.08 -2.10
N LYS A 83 18.85 -0.85 -2.10
CA LYS A 83 18.26 -0.26 -0.90
C LYS A 83 17.03 -1.06 -0.50
N PRO A 84 16.65 -1.05 0.81
CA PRO A 84 15.43 -1.68 1.27
C PRO A 84 14.22 -1.20 0.48
N GLY A 85 13.35 -2.13 0.08
CA GLY A 85 12.04 -1.83 -0.48
C GLY A 85 11.06 -1.31 0.58
N ASP A 86 9.92 -0.79 0.12
CA ASP A 86 8.89 -0.24 1.04
C ASP A 86 8.42 -1.33 2.03
N ASN A 87 8.21 -2.56 1.57
CA ASN A 87 7.81 -3.69 2.43
C ASN A 87 8.85 -4.00 3.52
N GLU A 88 10.15 -4.04 3.17
CA GLU A 88 11.23 -4.26 4.13
C GLU A 88 11.32 -3.13 5.16
N ILE A 89 11.11 -1.88 4.75
CA ILE A 89 11.10 -0.72 5.64
C ILE A 89 9.90 -0.78 6.59
N LEU A 90 8.72 -1.13 6.09
CA LEU A 90 7.51 -1.22 6.90
C LEU A 90 7.62 -2.34 7.94
N THR A 91 8.09 -3.52 7.55
CA THR A 91 8.35 -4.63 8.48
C THR A 91 9.40 -4.26 9.53
N SER A 92 10.50 -3.61 9.13
CA SER A 92 11.51 -3.10 10.09
C SER A 92 10.88 -2.16 11.11
N ARG A 93 9.95 -1.31 10.69
CA ARG A 93 9.26 -0.35 11.58
C ARG A 93 8.29 -1.05 12.55
N LEU A 94 7.59 -2.09 12.12
CA LEU A 94 6.72 -2.89 13.00
C LEU A 94 7.55 -3.50 14.13
N VAL A 95 8.66 -4.15 13.79
CA VAL A 95 9.57 -4.79 14.76
C VAL A 95 10.22 -3.75 15.69
N ASP A 96 10.68 -2.60 15.17
CA ASP A 96 11.25 -1.52 15.99
C ASP A 96 10.24 -1.01 17.04
N ARG A 97 9.00 -0.76 16.61
CA ARG A 97 7.94 -0.20 17.47
C ARG A 97 7.54 -1.13 18.60
N VAL A 98 7.53 -2.44 18.37
CA VAL A 98 7.18 -3.42 19.40
C VAL A 98 8.35 -3.75 20.33
N LEU A 99 9.60 -3.63 19.86
CA LEU A 99 10.79 -3.91 20.67
C LEU A 99 11.22 -2.71 21.52
N ARG A 100 11.17 -1.50 20.98
CA ARG A 100 11.71 -0.30 21.60
C ARG A 100 11.18 -0.02 23.02
N PRO A 101 9.87 -0.14 23.30
CA PRO A 101 9.33 0.12 24.65
C PRO A 101 9.76 -0.88 25.72
N LEU A 102 10.39 -1.99 25.34
CA LEU A 102 10.73 -3.09 26.25
C LEU A 102 12.16 -3.00 26.79
N PHE A 103 12.96 -2.07 26.26
CA PHE A 103 14.27 -1.77 26.83
C PHE A 103 14.12 -0.88 28.07
N PRO A 104 14.95 -1.09 29.12
CA PRO A 104 14.98 -0.19 30.26
C PRO A 104 15.23 1.26 29.84
N SER A 105 14.54 2.20 30.45
CA SER A 105 14.62 3.63 30.09
C SER A 105 16.03 4.22 30.25
N ASN A 106 16.84 3.63 31.15
CA ASN A 106 18.23 4.02 31.42
C ASN A 106 19.26 3.21 30.61
N TYR A 107 18.85 2.43 29.59
CA TYR A 107 19.75 1.70 28.73
C TYR A 107 19.99 2.46 27.41
N HIS A 108 21.21 2.97 27.20
CA HIS A 108 21.55 3.87 26.10
C HIS A 108 22.64 3.35 25.16
N ALA A 109 23.03 2.08 25.28
CA ALA A 109 23.97 1.47 24.33
C ALA A 109 23.31 1.20 22.96
N GLU A 110 24.06 1.33 21.89
CA GLU A 110 23.58 1.03 20.53
C GLU A 110 23.19 -0.44 20.40
N VAL A 111 22.01 -0.71 19.85
CA VAL A 111 21.53 -2.08 19.57
C VAL A 111 21.12 -2.19 18.10
N PHE A 112 21.65 -3.22 17.44
CA PHE A 112 21.35 -3.57 16.06
C PHE A 112 20.65 -4.93 15.99
N VAL A 113 19.43 -4.94 15.50
CA VAL A 113 18.64 -6.14 15.25
C VAL A 113 18.53 -6.35 13.75
N ASN A 114 19.00 -7.49 13.26
CA ASN A 114 18.91 -7.84 11.85
C ASN A 114 18.05 -9.09 11.69
N VAL A 115 17.01 -9.02 10.86
CA VAL A 115 16.14 -10.13 10.50
C VAL A 115 16.25 -10.36 9.00
N MET A 116 16.62 -11.58 8.61
CA MET A 116 16.86 -11.94 7.21
C MET A 116 15.98 -13.11 6.79
N LEU A 117 15.26 -12.95 5.68
CA LEU A 117 14.55 -14.06 5.02
C LEU A 117 15.55 -14.96 4.30
N LEU A 118 15.63 -16.23 4.72
CA LEU A 118 16.56 -17.23 4.16
C LEU A 118 15.89 -18.23 3.24
N SER A 119 14.57 -18.48 3.42
CA SER A 119 13.78 -19.37 2.58
C SER A 119 12.32 -18.96 2.60
N ALA A 120 11.65 -19.01 1.45
CA ALA A 120 10.20 -18.84 1.34
C ALA A 120 9.69 -19.49 0.05
N ASP A 121 8.52 -20.12 0.11
CA ASP A 121 7.86 -20.76 -1.02
C ASP A 121 6.59 -20.01 -1.50
N GLY A 122 6.29 -18.87 -0.88
CA GLY A 122 5.10 -18.07 -1.19
C GLY A 122 3.80 -18.60 -0.59
N VAL A 123 3.88 -19.48 0.41
CA VAL A 123 2.71 -19.98 1.17
C VAL A 123 2.51 -19.15 2.43
N ASP A 124 3.49 -19.17 3.33
CA ASP A 124 3.44 -18.44 4.60
C ASP A 124 4.11 -17.07 4.47
N GLN A 125 3.55 -16.06 5.12
CA GLN A 125 4.04 -14.69 5.06
C GLN A 125 5.21 -14.49 6.02
N PRO A 126 6.41 -14.09 5.55
CA PRO A 126 7.59 -13.99 6.40
C PRO A 126 7.55 -12.83 7.39
N ASP A 127 6.92 -11.72 7.05
CA ASP A 127 6.79 -10.54 7.91
C ASP A 127 6.00 -10.83 9.20
N ALA A 128 5.02 -11.77 9.14
CA ALA A 128 4.27 -12.25 10.31
C ALA A 128 5.15 -12.97 11.36
N LEU A 129 6.37 -13.34 11.02
CA LEU A 129 7.33 -14.01 11.90
C LEU A 129 8.48 -13.10 12.33
N ALA A 130 8.59 -11.89 11.78
CA ALA A 130 9.75 -11.03 11.95
C ALA A 130 9.93 -10.57 13.41
N GLY A 131 8.85 -10.16 14.08
CA GLY A 131 8.89 -9.77 15.49
C GLY A 131 9.23 -10.93 16.42
N LEU A 132 8.66 -12.12 16.19
CA LEU A 132 9.01 -13.32 16.93
C LEU A 132 10.50 -13.68 16.74
N ALA A 133 11.02 -13.57 15.51
CA ALA A 133 12.42 -13.86 15.23
C ALA A 133 13.36 -12.88 15.94
N ALA A 134 13.06 -11.60 15.88
CA ALA A 134 13.82 -10.53 16.55
C ALA A 134 13.83 -10.73 18.08
N SER A 135 12.66 -10.92 18.69
CA SER A 135 12.53 -11.16 20.13
C SER A 135 13.20 -12.46 20.57
N SER A 136 13.16 -13.51 19.73
CA SER A 136 13.85 -14.78 20.01
C SER A 136 15.38 -14.61 20.00
N ALA A 137 15.92 -13.76 19.11
CA ALA A 137 17.35 -13.43 19.14
C ALA A 137 17.72 -12.65 20.42
N MET A 138 16.86 -11.72 20.86
CA MET A 138 16.99 -11.05 22.17
C MET A 138 16.97 -12.04 23.34
N ALA A 139 16.06 -13.02 23.33
CA ALA A 139 15.96 -14.07 24.33
C ALA A 139 17.23 -14.93 24.43
N CYS A 140 17.97 -15.07 23.32
CA CYS A 140 19.23 -15.79 23.25
C CYS A 140 20.45 -14.93 23.66
N SER A 141 20.26 -13.67 24.05
CA SER A 141 21.30 -12.72 24.46
C SER A 141 21.20 -12.34 25.94
N ASP A 142 22.28 -11.75 26.46
CA ASP A 142 22.31 -11.13 27.80
C ASP A 142 22.06 -9.63 27.76
N ILE A 143 21.63 -9.07 26.61
CA ILE A 143 21.26 -7.66 26.46
C ILE A 143 20.06 -7.36 27.40
N PRO A 144 20.08 -6.25 28.15
CA PRO A 144 18.97 -5.83 28.99
C PRO A 144 17.67 -5.67 28.19
N PHE A 145 16.63 -6.38 28.62
CA PHE A 145 15.36 -6.47 27.95
C PHE A 145 14.31 -7.03 28.90
N ASP A 146 13.28 -6.26 29.23
CA ASP A 146 12.41 -6.57 30.35
C ASP A 146 11.40 -7.68 30.06
N PHE A 147 10.85 -7.71 28.81
CA PHE A 147 9.80 -8.64 28.42
C PHE A 147 10.04 -9.22 27.04
N TYR A 148 9.52 -10.40 26.78
CA TYR A 148 9.51 -11.03 25.45
C TYR A 148 8.21 -10.71 24.71
N ILE A 149 8.32 -10.50 23.43
CA ILE A 149 7.18 -10.23 22.56
C ILE A 149 7.04 -11.29 21.46
N SER A 150 5.88 -11.32 20.85
CA SER A 150 5.71 -11.85 19.52
C SER A 150 4.83 -10.93 18.69
N GLU A 151 4.91 -11.08 17.39
CA GLU A 151 3.97 -10.53 16.43
C GLU A 151 3.24 -11.68 15.76
N VAL A 152 1.98 -11.46 15.44
CA VAL A 152 1.19 -12.31 14.56
C VAL A 152 0.38 -11.45 13.62
N ARG A 153 0.16 -11.96 12.41
CA ARG A 153 -0.84 -11.41 11.51
C ARG A 153 -2.18 -12.06 11.79
N VAL A 154 -3.24 -11.27 11.85
CA VAL A 154 -4.61 -11.78 11.93
C VAL A 154 -5.40 -11.25 10.76
N ALA A 155 -6.00 -12.15 10.00
CA ALA A 155 -6.96 -11.81 8.95
C ALA A 155 -8.36 -12.29 9.34
N ARG A 156 -9.39 -11.57 8.86
CA ARG A 156 -10.76 -12.08 8.87
C ARG A 156 -11.11 -12.55 7.48
N VAL A 157 -11.31 -13.86 7.34
CA VAL A 157 -11.61 -14.54 6.08
C VAL A 157 -12.97 -15.20 6.20
N ASN A 158 -13.94 -14.77 5.39
CA ASN A 158 -15.33 -15.25 5.44
C ASN A 158 -15.97 -15.18 6.85
N GLY A 159 -15.61 -14.14 7.62
CA GLY A 159 -16.10 -13.90 8.99
C GLY A 159 -15.33 -14.64 10.09
N GLU A 160 -14.36 -15.48 9.75
CA GLU A 160 -13.52 -16.20 10.72
C GLU A 160 -12.14 -15.55 10.87
N TYR A 161 -11.61 -15.54 12.10
CA TYR A 161 -10.28 -14.98 12.39
C TYR A 161 -9.20 -16.03 12.23
N VAL A 162 -8.24 -15.77 11.35
CA VAL A 162 -7.13 -16.66 11.02
C VAL A 162 -5.81 -16.04 11.48
N VAL A 163 -5.03 -16.78 12.29
CA VAL A 163 -3.71 -16.35 12.74
C VAL A 163 -2.65 -16.77 11.71
N ASN A 164 -1.77 -15.84 11.35
CA ASN A 164 -0.75 -16.02 10.31
C ASN A 164 -1.33 -16.65 9.04
N PRO A 165 -2.29 -15.98 8.38
CA PRO A 165 -2.93 -16.49 7.17
C PRO A 165 -1.92 -16.69 6.06
N THR A 166 -2.19 -17.64 5.17
CA THR A 166 -1.41 -17.82 3.95
C THR A 166 -1.69 -16.72 2.93
N PHE A 167 -0.80 -16.51 1.96
CA PHE A 167 -1.03 -15.57 0.86
C PHE A 167 -2.34 -15.85 0.11
N GLU A 168 -2.77 -17.11 0.01
CA GLU A 168 -4.04 -17.47 -0.65
C GLU A 168 -5.25 -17.03 0.18
N GLN A 169 -5.22 -17.25 1.50
CA GLN A 169 -6.28 -16.82 2.41
C GLN A 169 -6.44 -15.29 2.43
N MET A 170 -5.33 -14.55 2.28
CA MET A 170 -5.35 -13.09 2.26
C MET A 170 -6.16 -12.50 1.10
N LYS A 171 -6.34 -13.24 0.00
CA LYS A 171 -7.13 -12.75 -1.15
C LYS A 171 -8.62 -12.57 -0.85
N GLU A 172 -9.13 -13.30 0.14
CA GLU A 172 -10.54 -13.27 0.58
C GLU A 172 -10.74 -12.52 1.90
N ALA A 173 -9.66 -11.93 2.45
CA ALA A 173 -9.71 -11.24 3.73
C ALA A 173 -10.32 -9.84 3.61
N ASP A 174 -11.22 -9.51 4.52
CA ASP A 174 -11.76 -8.16 4.71
C ASP A 174 -11.09 -7.40 5.87
N MET A 175 -10.18 -8.05 6.59
CA MET A 175 -9.31 -7.48 7.61
C MET A 175 -7.92 -8.11 7.51
N ASP A 176 -6.90 -7.29 7.59
CA ASP A 176 -5.49 -7.66 7.68
C ASP A 176 -4.80 -6.78 8.71
N ILE A 177 -4.46 -7.33 9.86
CA ILE A 177 -3.77 -6.59 10.92
C ILE A 177 -2.55 -7.36 11.44
N MET A 178 -1.46 -6.63 11.66
CA MET A 178 -0.32 -7.07 12.45
C MET A 178 -0.51 -6.64 13.89
N VAL A 179 -0.32 -7.56 14.80
CA VAL A 179 -0.44 -7.32 16.25
C VAL A 179 0.83 -7.78 16.94
N GLY A 180 1.47 -6.85 17.64
CA GLY A 180 2.59 -7.12 18.52
C GLY A 180 2.17 -7.05 19.97
N ALA A 181 2.55 -8.03 20.77
CA ALA A 181 2.18 -8.11 22.18
C ALA A 181 3.24 -8.80 23.04
N THR A 182 3.24 -8.45 24.33
CA THR A 182 3.83 -9.26 25.38
C THR A 182 2.85 -10.35 25.82
N LYS A 183 3.25 -11.16 26.76
CA LYS A 183 2.35 -12.16 27.38
C LYS A 183 1.10 -11.53 28.01
N ASP A 184 1.23 -10.33 28.54
CA ASP A 184 0.18 -9.69 29.33
C ASP A 184 -0.55 -8.57 28.58
N ASN A 185 0.11 -7.89 27.61
CA ASN A 185 -0.37 -6.66 27.04
C ASN A 185 -0.16 -6.55 25.54
N ILE A 186 -1.14 -5.93 24.84
CA ILE A 186 -0.98 -5.47 23.46
C ILE A 186 -0.04 -4.27 23.45
N MET A 187 0.93 -4.26 22.52
CA MET A 187 1.94 -3.21 22.41
C MET A 187 1.82 -2.42 21.10
N MET A 188 1.46 -3.08 20.00
CA MET A 188 1.41 -2.48 18.68
C MET A 188 0.32 -3.14 17.84
N VAL A 189 -0.39 -2.33 17.06
CA VAL A 189 -1.34 -2.79 16.05
C VAL A 189 -1.13 -1.96 14.79
N GLU A 190 -1.10 -2.58 13.63
CA GLU A 190 -1.13 -1.89 12.35
C GLU A 190 -1.81 -2.74 11.29
N GLY A 191 -2.72 -2.16 10.51
CA GLY A 191 -3.36 -2.90 9.43
C GLY A 191 -4.43 -2.14 8.69
N GLU A 192 -5.11 -2.88 7.83
CA GLU A 192 -6.17 -2.41 6.94
C GLU A 192 -7.40 -3.28 7.03
N MET A 193 -8.55 -2.71 6.65
CA MET A 193 -9.85 -3.38 6.72
C MET A 193 -10.80 -2.82 5.67
N ASP A 194 -11.78 -3.63 5.29
CA ASP A 194 -12.85 -3.24 4.38
C ASP A 194 -14.12 -2.94 5.18
N GLU A 195 -14.15 -1.76 5.82
CA GLU A 195 -15.29 -1.23 6.60
C GLU A 195 -15.76 -2.16 7.73
N VAL A 196 -14.83 -2.75 8.46
CA VAL A 196 -15.18 -3.59 9.62
C VAL A 196 -15.54 -2.74 10.84
N THR A 197 -16.28 -3.35 11.78
CA THR A 197 -16.69 -2.67 13.02
C THR A 197 -15.55 -2.57 14.03
N GLU A 198 -15.67 -1.64 14.98
CA GLU A 198 -14.75 -1.51 16.09
C GLU A 198 -14.71 -2.78 16.97
N GLN A 199 -15.86 -3.47 17.10
CA GLN A 199 -15.95 -4.74 17.84
C GLN A 199 -15.20 -5.86 17.15
N ASP A 200 -15.25 -5.94 15.81
CA ASP A 200 -14.49 -6.93 15.04
C ASP A 200 -12.99 -6.73 15.24
N LEU A 201 -12.52 -5.46 15.25
CA LEU A 201 -11.12 -5.16 15.55
C LEU A 201 -10.74 -5.62 16.96
N ILE A 202 -11.53 -5.33 17.98
CA ILE A 202 -11.29 -5.80 19.36
C ILE A 202 -11.24 -7.32 19.43
N GLN A 203 -12.12 -8.00 18.72
CA GLN A 203 -12.12 -9.46 18.69
C GLN A 203 -10.86 -10.02 18.01
N ALA A 204 -10.41 -9.41 16.92
CA ALA A 204 -9.15 -9.78 16.26
C ALA A 204 -7.94 -9.59 17.19
N LEU A 205 -7.89 -8.49 17.96
CA LEU A 205 -6.85 -8.25 18.96
C LEU A 205 -6.83 -9.32 20.05
N LYS A 206 -7.99 -9.77 20.52
CA LYS A 206 -8.08 -10.89 21.50
C LYS A 206 -7.54 -12.18 20.92
N VAL A 207 -7.91 -12.52 19.69
CA VAL A 207 -7.42 -13.71 18.98
C VAL A 207 -5.90 -13.66 18.81
N ALA A 208 -5.37 -12.50 18.40
CA ALA A 208 -3.93 -12.28 18.26
C ALA A 208 -3.19 -12.48 19.59
N HIS A 209 -3.70 -11.86 20.66
CA HIS A 209 -3.07 -11.94 21.99
C HIS A 209 -3.03 -13.38 22.52
N GLU A 210 -4.13 -14.13 22.39
CA GLU A 210 -4.15 -15.54 22.80
C GLU A 210 -3.14 -16.40 22.03
N ALA A 211 -2.90 -16.09 20.75
CA ALA A 211 -1.88 -16.78 19.95
C ALA A 211 -0.45 -16.38 20.34
N ILE A 212 -0.23 -15.14 20.80
CA ILE A 212 1.08 -14.60 21.16
C ILE A 212 1.57 -15.12 22.53
N LYS A 213 0.68 -15.26 23.52
CA LYS A 213 1.03 -15.68 24.87
C LYS A 213 1.93 -16.94 24.95
N PRO A 214 1.58 -18.06 24.26
CA PRO A 214 2.45 -19.24 24.27
C PRO A 214 3.81 -18.97 23.59
N MET A 215 3.88 -18.08 22.60
CA MET A 215 5.15 -17.73 21.92
C MET A 215 6.09 -16.97 22.86
N CYS A 216 5.56 -16.07 23.69
CA CYS A 216 6.33 -15.38 24.73
C CYS A 216 6.83 -16.38 25.78
N THR A 217 5.95 -17.29 26.25
CA THR A 217 6.32 -18.34 27.24
C THR A 217 7.44 -19.24 26.70
N MET A 218 7.38 -19.62 25.42
CA MET A 218 8.43 -20.41 24.79
C MET A 218 9.80 -19.69 24.78
N GLN A 219 9.80 -18.39 24.59
CA GLN A 219 11.03 -17.56 24.63
C GLN A 219 11.58 -17.44 26.08
N GLU A 220 10.71 -17.28 27.09
CA GLU A 220 11.09 -17.32 28.51
C GLU A 220 11.80 -18.65 28.85
N GLU A 221 11.22 -19.78 28.41
CA GLU A 221 11.81 -21.10 28.62
C GLU A 221 13.16 -21.25 27.90
N LEU A 222 13.25 -20.73 26.65
CA LEU A 222 14.49 -20.76 25.88
C LEU A 222 15.60 -19.98 26.55
N ALA A 223 15.31 -18.75 27.03
CA ALA A 223 16.27 -17.92 27.74
C ALA A 223 16.80 -18.59 29.00
N LYS A 224 15.91 -19.21 29.81
CA LYS A 224 16.29 -19.96 31.01
C LYS A 224 17.16 -21.18 30.69
N GLU A 225 16.83 -21.93 29.64
CA GLU A 225 17.62 -23.12 29.23
C GLU A 225 19.03 -22.71 28.75
N LEU A 226 19.18 -21.53 28.16
CA LEU A 226 20.46 -20.96 27.74
C LEU A 226 21.22 -20.26 28.87
N GLY A 227 20.60 -20.00 30.04
CA GLY A 227 21.14 -19.16 31.10
C GLY A 227 21.25 -17.68 30.70
N LYS A 228 20.35 -17.22 29.82
CA LYS A 228 20.26 -15.85 29.30
C LYS A 228 19.08 -15.06 29.88
N ASP A 229 18.41 -15.61 30.85
CA ASP A 229 17.46 -14.94 31.72
C ASP A 229 18.14 -13.95 32.67
N VAL A 230 19.42 -14.14 32.98
CA VAL A 230 20.25 -13.17 33.69
C VAL A 230 20.89 -12.23 32.66
N LYS A 231 20.47 -10.97 32.71
CA LYS A 231 20.96 -9.94 31.78
C LYS A 231 22.26 -9.32 32.29
N ARG A 232 23.08 -8.75 31.36
CA ARG A 232 24.31 -8.05 31.70
C ARG A 232 24.02 -6.81 32.56
N GLU A 233 24.95 -6.53 33.50
CA GLU A 233 24.94 -5.27 34.23
C GLU A 233 25.38 -4.14 33.30
N TYR A 234 24.83 -2.95 33.48
CA TYR A 234 25.20 -1.74 32.79
C TYR A 234 25.00 -0.52 33.71
N ASP A 235 25.75 0.55 33.41
CA ASP A 235 25.62 1.85 34.06
C ASP A 235 25.75 2.92 32.99
N HIS A 236 24.61 3.35 32.45
CA HIS A 236 24.54 4.28 31.34
C HIS A 236 24.03 5.67 31.75
N GLU A 237 23.65 5.84 32.99
CA GLU A 237 23.20 7.13 33.50
C GLU A 237 23.99 7.56 34.72
N VAL A 238 24.50 8.80 34.65
CA VAL A 238 24.93 9.53 35.81
C VAL A 238 23.77 10.37 36.29
N ASN A 239 23.39 10.23 37.55
CA ASN A 239 22.30 10.98 38.16
C ASN A 239 22.81 11.87 39.32
N ASP A 240 22.17 13.03 39.48
CA ASP A 240 22.30 13.93 40.61
C ASP A 240 20.93 14.08 41.26
N GLU A 241 20.66 13.27 42.29
CA GLU A 241 19.38 13.22 42.94
C GLU A 241 19.07 14.51 43.72
N ASP A 242 20.09 15.25 44.20
CA ASP A 242 19.91 16.54 44.86
C ASP A 242 19.43 17.60 43.88
N LEU A 243 20.09 17.67 42.67
CA LEU A 243 19.66 18.56 41.58
C LEU A 243 18.27 18.18 41.05
N ARG A 244 17.99 16.89 40.87
CA ARG A 244 16.68 16.40 40.42
C ARG A 244 15.57 16.82 41.38
N LYS A 245 15.82 16.63 42.67
CA LYS A 245 14.87 17.05 43.72
C LYS A 245 14.68 18.56 43.76
N GLN A 246 15.76 19.31 43.69
CA GLN A 246 15.71 20.78 43.70
C GLN A 246 14.86 21.29 42.53
N MET A 247 15.11 20.77 41.33
CA MET A 247 14.36 21.13 40.12
C MET A 247 12.87 20.79 40.26
N ASN A 248 12.56 19.60 40.73
CA ASN A 248 11.17 19.21 40.94
C ASN A 248 10.46 20.13 41.96
N ASP A 249 11.12 20.41 43.11
CA ASP A 249 10.55 21.25 44.16
C ASP A 249 10.35 22.72 43.71
N GLU A 250 11.25 23.26 42.86
CA GLU A 250 11.21 24.65 42.42
C GLU A 250 10.41 24.85 41.13
N LEU A 251 10.43 23.89 40.18
CA LEU A 251 9.89 24.10 38.83
C LEU A 251 8.53 23.44 38.57
N TYR A 252 8.14 22.43 39.34
CA TYR A 252 6.88 21.70 39.11
C TYR A 252 5.67 22.63 39.12
N GLN A 253 5.51 23.44 40.15
CA GLN A 253 4.36 24.34 40.28
C GLN A 253 4.33 25.43 39.22
N PRO A 254 5.43 26.14 38.88
CA PRO A 254 5.47 27.06 37.75
C PRO A 254 5.07 26.43 36.41
N VAL A 255 5.55 25.23 36.11
CA VAL A 255 5.19 24.49 34.89
C VAL A 255 3.71 24.12 34.89
N TYR A 256 3.19 23.62 35.99
CA TYR A 256 1.77 23.29 36.14
C TYR A 256 0.88 24.53 35.94
N ASP A 257 1.27 25.69 36.48
CA ASP A 257 0.52 26.93 36.35
C ASP A 257 0.55 27.50 34.91
N VAL A 258 1.65 27.34 34.18
CA VAL A 258 1.73 27.68 32.74
C VAL A 258 0.84 26.72 31.92
N THR A 259 0.86 25.42 32.22
CA THR A 259 0.01 24.43 31.59
C THR A 259 -1.48 24.77 31.69
N LYS A 260 -1.92 25.22 32.86
CA LYS A 260 -3.33 25.63 33.08
C LYS A 260 -3.78 26.83 32.28
N GLN A 261 -2.86 27.68 31.81
CA GLN A 261 -3.19 28.89 31.06
C GLN A 261 -3.65 28.57 29.60
N ALA A 262 -3.42 27.36 29.13
CA ALA A 262 -3.82 26.92 27.79
C ALA A 262 -3.30 27.83 26.67
N LEU A 263 -2.04 28.22 26.75
CA LEU A 263 -1.37 29.12 25.81
C LEU A 263 -1.22 28.47 24.42
N ALA A 264 -1.12 29.30 23.37
CA ALA A 264 -0.73 28.86 22.05
C ALA A 264 0.66 28.17 22.10
N LYS A 265 0.94 27.29 21.13
CA LYS A 265 2.14 26.44 21.11
C LYS A 265 3.42 27.23 21.40
N GLN A 266 3.69 28.29 20.61
CA GLN A 266 4.91 29.08 20.75
C GLN A 266 4.98 29.79 22.09
N GLU A 267 3.89 30.44 22.52
CA GLU A 267 3.82 31.16 23.82
C GLU A 267 4.04 30.21 25.01
N ARG A 268 3.54 28.98 24.91
CA ARG A 268 3.73 27.93 25.90
C ARG A 268 5.18 27.47 25.97
N HIS A 269 5.82 27.23 24.81
CA HIS A 269 7.24 26.88 24.77
C HIS A 269 8.11 28.00 25.32
N ASP A 270 7.89 29.25 24.89
CA ASP A 270 8.64 30.40 25.36
C ASP A 270 8.50 30.57 26.92
N ALA A 271 7.32 30.26 27.48
CA ALA A 271 7.09 30.31 28.92
C ALA A 271 7.82 29.19 29.64
N PHE A 272 7.86 27.96 29.08
CA PHE A 272 8.62 26.83 29.64
C PHE A 272 10.12 27.07 29.56
N ASP A 273 10.62 27.54 28.42
CA ASP A 273 12.04 27.88 28.25
C ASP A 273 12.51 28.94 29.23
N LYS A 274 11.64 29.91 29.48
CA LYS A 274 11.93 30.96 30.49
C LYS A 274 12.07 30.37 31.91
N ILE A 275 11.21 29.42 32.28
CA ILE A 275 11.25 28.81 33.64
C ILE A 275 12.58 28.11 33.85
N VAL A 276 13.04 27.29 32.88
CA VAL A 276 14.31 26.57 33.03
C VAL A 276 15.50 27.52 32.91
N THR A 277 15.43 28.55 32.07
CA THR A 277 16.50 29.54 31.93
C THR A 277 16.69 30.32 33.23
N ASP A 278 15.61 30.85 33.82
CA ASP A 278 15.64 31.56 35.09
C ASP A 278 16.24 30.69 36.22
N PHE A 279 15.92 29.39 36.23
CA PHE A 279 16.50 28.43 37.18
C PHE A 279 18.01 28.23 36.96
N LEU A 280 18.44 28.00 35.71
CA LEU A 280 19.84 27.77 35.39
C LEU A 280 20.70 29.00 35.68
N GLU A 281 20.22 30.21 35.37
CA GLU A 281 20.91 31.47 35.74
C GLU A 281 21.13 31.59 37.24
N LYS A 282 20.12 31.26 38.06
CA LYS A 282 20.22 31.22 39.50
C LYS A 282 21.19 30.15 40.00
N TYR A 283 21.09 28.93 39.43
CA TYR A 283 21.96 27.79 39.76
C TYR A 283 23.45 28.12 39.48
N ASP A 284 23.72 28.72 38.33
CA ASP A 284 25.06 29.13 37.94
C ASP A 284 25.62 30.18 38.90
N ALA A 285 24.83 31.21 39.24
CA ALA A 285 25.23 32.25 40.16
C ALA A 285 25.61 31.69 41.55
N GLU A 286 24.94 30.63 42.02
CA GLU A 286 25.20 29.99 43.30
C GLU A 286 26.41 29.00 43.27
N ASN A 287 26.79 28.48 42.09
CA ASN A 287 27.73 27.38 41.95
C ASN A 287 29.00 27.71 41.16
N THR A 288 29.11 28.85 40.46
CA THR A 288 30.28 29.24 39.67
C THR A 288 31.57 29.30 40.51
N GLU A 289 31.49 29.57 41.84
CA GLU A 289 32.67 29.54 42.70
C GLU A 289 33.02 28.14 43.20
N LYS A 290 32.14 27.14 43.05
CA LYS A 290 32.28 25.77 43.59
C LYS A 290 32.58 24.73 42.52
N LEU A 291 32.14 24.93 41.28
CA LEU A 291 32.24 24.00 40.20
C LEU A 291 33.09 24.56 39.05
N THR A 292 33.76 23.70 38.35
CA THR A 292 34.47 24.05 37.11
C THR A 292 33.49 24.27 35.96
N ALA A 293 33.92 24.85 34.85
CA ALA A 293 33.06 25.06 33.68
C ALA A 293 32.56 23.72 33.07
N GLU A 294 33.40 22.68 33.09
CA GLU A 294 33.06 21.33 32.63
C GLU A 294 31.97 20.69 33.52
N GLU A 295 32.12 20.80 34.85
CA GLU A 295 31.12 20.29 35.79
C GLU A 295 29.80 21.04 35.66
N LEU A 296 29.80 22.36 35.42
CA LEU A 296 28.58 23.12 35.13
C LEU A 296 27.88 22.66 33.84
N GLU A 297 28.66 22.41 32.79
CA GLU A 297 28.09 21.89 31.54
C GLU A 297 27.45 20.50 31.73
N GLU A 298 28.09 19.60 32.49
CA GLU A 298 27.50 18.32 32.88
C GLU A 298 26.19 18.50 33.69
N LYS A 299 26.15 19.47 34.63
CA LYS A 299 24.92 19.78 35.39
C LYS A 299 23.83 20.34 34.52
N HIS A 300 24.15 21.18 33.51
CA HIS A 300 23.16 21.68 32.56
C HIS A 300 22.57 20.53 31.70
N ALA A 301 23.37 19.57 31.27
CA ALA A 301 22.88 18.40 30.56
C ALA A 301 21.93 17.56 31.42
N LEU A 302 22.26 17.32 32.69
CA LEU A 302 21.38 16.67 33.67
C LEU A 302 20.11 17.48 33.91
N ALA A 303 20.23 18.81 34.08
CA ALA A 303 19.11 19.71 34.31
C ALA A 303 18.11 19.67 33.15
N ALA A 304 18.58 19.63 31.91
CA ALA A 304 17.69 19.50 30.72
C ALA A 304 16.84 18.22 30.82
N ARG A 305 17.46 17.08 31.15
CA ARG A 305 16.77 15.79 31.29
C ARG A 305 15.76 15.81 32.44
N TYR A 306 16.15 16.34 33.61
CA TYR A 306 15.24 16.43 34.77
C TYR A 306 14.11 17.42 34.54
N TYR A 307 14.35 18.47 33.75
CA TYR A 307 13.30 19.41 33.37
C TYR A 307 12.25 18.75 32.46
N ASP A 308 12.66 17.91 31.54
CA ASP A 308 11.73 17.11 30.72
C ASP A 308 10.86 16.19 31.59
N ASP A 309 11.43 15.58 32.65
CA ASP A 309 10.66 14.79 33.61
C ASP A 309 9.62 15.66 34.35
N VAL A 310 10.01 16.86 34.78
CA VAL A 310 9.10 17.83 35.43
C VAL A 310 7.99 18.30 34.51
N LEU A 311 8.34 18.64 33.26
CA LEU A 311 7.36 19.01 32.22
C LEU A 311 6.36 17.89 31.99
N ARG A 312 6.85 16.67 31.79
CA ARG A 312 6.03 15.49 31.56
C ARG A 312 5.05 15.24 32.71
N ASP A 313 5.53 15.24 33.95
CA ASP A 313 4.70 14.96 35.12
C ASP A 313 3.67 16.07 35.35
N ALA A 314 4.07 17.33 35.32
CA ALA A 314 3.18 18.47 35.55
C ALA A 314 2.08 18.57 34.47
N MET A 315 2.43 18.38 33.19
CA MET A 315 1.47 18.44 32.07
C MET A 315 0.49 17.27 32.12
N ARG A 316 0.97 16.04 32.36
CA ARG A 316 0.12 14.86 32.53
C ARG A 316 -0.85 15.01 33.70
N ARG A 317 -0.33 15.47 34.84
CA ARG A 317 -1.14 15.68 36.04
C ARG A 317 -2.20 16.76 35.84
N CYS A 318 -1.87 17.85 35.18
CA CYS A 318 -2.83 18.90 34.87
C CYS A 318 -4.00 18.36 34.01
N ILE A 319 -3.71 17.56 32.99
CA ILE A 319 -4.75 16.95 32.13
C ILE A 319 -5.65 16.00 32.97
N LEU A 320 -5.05 15.18 33.81
CA LEU A 320 -5.80 14.24 34.66
C LEU A 320 -6.65 14.95 35.71
N ASP A 321 -6.13 15.97 36.38
CA ASP A 321 -6.79 16.62 37.53
C ASP A 321 -7.80 17.68 37.11
N GLU A 322 -7.46 18.53 36.13
CA GLU A 322 -8.31 19.63 35.68
C GLU A 322 -9.26 19.20 34.52
N GLY A 323 -9.00 18.08 33.85
CA GLY A 323 -9.75 17.65 32.65
C GLY A 323 -9.60 18.59 31.46
N LYS A 324 -8.56 19.45 31.49
CA LYS A 324 -8.20 20.39 30.42
C LYS A 324 -6.91 19.98 29.76
N ARG A 325 -6.85 20.12 28.45
CA ARG A 325 -5.68 19.82 27.64
C ARG A 325 -4.76 21.03 27.53
N LEU A 326 -3.57 20.84 26.96
CA LEU A 326 -2.54 21.86 26.83
C LEU A 326 -2.98 23.13 26.08
N ASP A 327 -3.95 23.00 25.19
CA ASP A 327 -4.57 24.09 24.43
C ASP A 327 -5.96 24.50 24.95
N GLY A 328 -6.36 24.00 26.12
CA GLY A 328 -7.60 24.34 26.78
C GLY A 328 -8.83 23.53 26.35
N ARG A 329 -8.71 22.65 25.34
CA ARG A 329 -9.79 21.77 24.92
C ARG A 329 -10.14 20.74 26.00
N LYS A 330 -11.36 20.20 25.93
CA LYS A 330 -11.73 18.98 26.64
C LYS A 330 -11.09 17.75 25.97
N THR A 331 -11.16 16.62 26.64
CA THR A 331 -10.53 15.38 26.19
C THR A 331 -11.09 14.82 24.87
N ASP A 332 -12.36 15.12 24.58
CA ASP A 332 -13.09 14.67 23.36
C ASP A 332 -13.21 15.74 22.26
N GLU A 333 -12.72 16.96 22.51
CA GLU A 333 -12.80 18.06 21.54
C GLU A 333 -11.74 17.94 20.45
N ILE A 334 -12.16 18.25 19.21
CA ILE A 334 -11.32 18.31 18.01
C ILE A 334 -11.03 19.77 17.68
N ARG A 335 -9.80 20.05 17.26
CA ARG A 335 -9.38 21.39 16.81
C ARG A 335 -10.26 21.90 15.65
N PRO A 336 -10.39 23.22 15.47
CA PRO A 336 -11.11 23.79 14.33
C PRO A 336 -10.58 23.24 13.00
N ILE A 337 -11.49 22.86 12.11
CA ILE A 337 -11.18 22.31 10.79
C ILE A 337 -11.56 23.32 9.72
N TRP A 338 -10.64 23.55 8.79
CA TRP A 338 -10.85 24.32 7.57
C TRP A 338 -10.35 23.51 6.36
N CYS A 339 -11.16 23.47 5.31
CA CYS A 339 -10.86 22.73 4.09
C CYS A 339 -11.10 23.58 2.85
N GLU A 340 -10.29 23.37 1.81
CA GLU A 340 -10.45 23.97 0.50
C GLU A 340 -10.14 22.95 -0.60
N VAL A 341 -10.96 22.93 -1.66
CA VAL A 341 -10.73 22.10 -2.84
C VAL A 341 -10.44 22.97 -4.05
N SER A 342 -9.83 22.41 -5.09
CA SER A 342 -9.37 23.17 -6.28
C SER A 342 -8.42 24.29 -5.96
N SER A 343 -7.60 24.15 -4.91
CA SER A 343 -6.62 25.14 -4.45
C SER A 343 -5.50 25.40 -5.46
N LEU A 344 -5.24 24.46 -6.37
CA LEU A 344 -4.20 24.57 -7.41
C LEU A 344 -4.80 24.39 -8.81
N PRO A 345 -4.36 25.21 -9.81
CA PRO A 345 -4.98 25.23 -11.14
C PRO A 345 -4.60 24.02 -12.02
N MET A 346 -3.39 23.49 -11.94
CA MET A 346 -2.88 22.46 -12.85
C MET A 346 -3.10 21.02 -12.40
N PRO A 347 -3.02 20.63 -11.12
CA PRO A 347 -3.34 19.27 -10.69
C PRO A 347 -4.75 18.87 -11.06
N HIS A 348 -4.95 17.57 -11.32
CA HIS A 348 -6.26 17.03 -11.68
C HIS A 348 -7.27 17.15 -10.53
N GLY A 349 -6.81 16.99 -9.30
CA GLY A 349 -7.49 17.39 -8.07
C GLY A 349 -6.51 17.98 -7.08
N SER A 350 -6.97 18.89 -6.23
CA SER A 350 -6.15 19.45 -5.16
C SER A 350 -7.01 19.90 -4.00
N ALA A 351 -6.48 19.71 -2.78
CA ALA A 351 -7.16 20.10 -1.57
C ALA A 351 -6.18 20.53 -0.49
N ILE A 352 -6.60 21.48 0.33
CA ILE A 352 -5.97 21.81 1.60
C ILE A 352 -6.90 21.34 2.72
N PHE A 353 -6.34 20.64 3.68
CA PHE A 353 -7.00 20.30 4.93
C PHE A 353 -6.19 20.86 6.08
N THR A 354 -6.85 21.64 6.93
CA THR A 354 -6.25 22.25 8.12
C THR A 354 -7.04 21.83 9.35
N ARG A 355 -6.35 21.40 10.39
CA ARG A 355 -6.89 21.05 11.70
C ARG A 355 -6.02 21.74 12.77
N GLY A 356 -6.46 22.88 13.28
CA GLY A 356 -5.63 23.74 14.11
C GLY A 356 -4.31 24.06 13.40
N GLU A 357 -3.19 23.73 14.04
CA GLU A 357 -1.82 23.94 13.56
C GLU A 357 -1.25 22.72 12.77
N THR A 358 -2.12 21.94 12.13
CA THR A 358 -1.71 20.84 11.25
C THR A 358 -2.37 21.01 9.90
N GLN A 359 -1.57 21.15 8.84
CA GLN A 359 -2.04 21.43 7.49
C GLN A 359 -1.40 20.52 6.46
N SER A 360 -2.23 19.95 5.59
CA SER A 360 -1.80 19.13 4.44
C SER A 360 -2.36 19.71 3.16
N LEU A 361 -1.48 19.92 2.16
CA LEU A 361 -1.84 20.15 0.78
C LEU A 361 -1.68 18.86 0.01
N SER A 362 -2.78 18.29 -0.45
CA SER A 362 -2.78 17.08 -1.26
C SER A 362 -3.17 17.36 -2.70
N THR A 363 -2.46 16.72 -3.64
CA THR A 363 -2.75 16.77 -5.07
C THR A 363 -3.06 15.38 -5.59
N CYS A 364 -3.99 15.28 -6.53
CA CYS A 364 -4.33 14.05 -7.23
C CYS A 364 -3.96 14.17 -8.71
N THR A 365 -3.31 13.14 -9.24
CA THR A 365 -2.98 12.99 -10.65
C THR A 365 -3.59 11.68 -11.15
N LEU A 366 -4.29 11.75 -12.29
CA LEU A 366 -4.90 10.61 -12.97
C LEU A 366 -4.04 10.27 -14.19
N GLY A 367 -3.54 9.07 -14.24
CA GLY A 367 -2.68 8.55 -15.30
C GLY A 367 -3.32 7.40 -16.06
N THR A 368 -2.58 6.87 -17.01
CA THR A 368 -2.94 5.69 -17.79
C THR A 368 -2.40 4.42 -17.15
N LYS A 369 -2.66 3.27 -17.74
CA LYS A 369 -2.07 1.99 -17.32
C LYS A 369 -0.53 1.99 -17.36
N LEU A 370 0.09 2.78 -18.24
CA LEU A 370 1.55 2.88 -18.33
C LEU A 370 2.18 3.54 -17.09
N ASP A 371 1.38 4.25 -16.30
CA ASP A 371 1.82 4.94 -15.09
C ASP A 371 1.72 4.04 -13.82
N GLU A 372 1.26 2.78 -13.97
CA GLU A 372 1.22 1.81 -12.87
C GLU A 372 2.63 1.53 -12.33
N LYS A 373 2.77 1.52 -11.00
CA LYS A 373 4.04 1.13 -10.36
C LYS A 373 4.18 -0.39 -10.42
N MET A 374 5.22 -0.86 -11.09
CA MET A 374 5.60 -2.27 -11.02
C MET A 374 6.20 -2.56 -9.63
N VAL A 375 5.64 -3.52 -8.94
CA VAL A 375 6.19 -4.11 -7.72
C VAL A 375 6.95 -5.37 -8.15
N ASP A 376 8.23 -5.46 -7.80
CA ASP A 376 9.10 -6.63 -8.05
C ASP A 376 9.84 -6.94 -6.76
N ASP A 377 9.08 -7.46 -5.79
CA ASP A 377 9.59 -7.91 -4.50
C ASP A 377 9.87 -9.42 -4.52
N VAL A 378 10.47 -9.96 -3.48
CA VAL A 378 10.88 -11.38 -3.43
C VAL A 378 9.71 -12.33 -3.63
N LEU A 379 8.57 -12.04 -3.02
CA LEU A 379 7.36 -12.89 -3.05
C LEU A 379 6.20 -12.28 -3.82
N ASP A 380 6.25 -10.97 -4.14
CA ASP A 380 5.21 -10.28 -4.91
C ASP A 380 5.77 -9.75 -6.23
N LYS A 381 5.04 -10.01 -7.30
CA LYS A 381 5.27 -9.38 -8.60
C LYS A 381 3.93 -8.94 -9.16
N SER A 382 3.62 -7.70 -8.93
CA SER A 382 2.33 -7.11 -9.23
C SER A 382 2.45 -5.70 -9.81
N TYR A 383 1.31 -5.09 -10.11
CA TYR A 383 1.21 -3.69 -10.51
C TYR A 383 0.27 -2.94 -9.58
N MET A 384 0.71 -1.80 -9.13
CA MET A 384 -0.03 -0.94 -8.21
C MET A 384 -0.63 0.25 -8.98
N ARG A 385 -1.97 0.38 -8.92
CA ARG A 385 -2.73 1.42 -9.62
C ARG A 385 -3.05 2.64 -8.76
N PHE A 386 -3.02 2.49 -7.45
CA PHE A 386 -3.17 3.59 -6.52
C PHE A 386 -1.88 3.83 -5.77
N LEU A 387 -1.34 5.04 -5.86
CA LEU A 387 -0.10 5.47 -5.25
C LEU A 387 -0.38 6.65 -4.31
N LEU A 388 0.19 6.62 -3.11
CA LEU A 388 0.15 7.75 -2.20
C LEU A 388 1.55 8.06 -1.68
N HIS A 389 2.01 9.29 -1.87
CA HIS A 389 3.29 9.77 -1.39
C HIS A 389 3.09 10.87 -0.35
N TYR A 390 3.75 10.72 0.77
CA TYR A 390 3.73 11.63 1.89
C TYR A 390 5.08 12.31 2.01
N ASN A 391 5.09 13.63 2.07
CA ASN A 391 6.29 14.44 2.20
C ASN A 391 6.19 15.32 3.46
N PHE A 392 7.24 15.29 4.29
CA PHE A 392 7.33 16.02 5.53
C PHE A 392 8.56 16.94 5.52
N PRO A 393 8.48 18.13 4.90
CA PRO A 393 9.61 19.04 4.83
C PRO A 393 9.89 19.68 6.21
N PRO A 394 11.16 19.99 6.53
CA PRO A 394 11.55 20.55 7.83
C PRO A 394 10.81 21.83 8.23
N PHE A 395 10.45 22.68 7.26
CA PHE A 395 9.73 23.93 7.55
C PHE A 395 8.34 23.68 8.16
N SER A 396 7.74 22.48 8.00
CA SER A 396 6.43 22.16 8.57
C SER A 396 6.43 22.13 10.10
N THR A 397 7.58 22.01 10.72
CA THR A 397 7.82 22.13 12.17
C THR A 397 8.63 23.38 12.55
N GLY A 398 8.95 24.25 11.57
CA GLY A 398 9.78 25.44 11.78
C GLY A 398 11.27 25.18 11.83
N GLU A 399 11.72 23.96 11.45
CA GLU A 399 13.13 23.59 11.51
C GLU A 399 13.93 24.19 10.33
N ALA A 400 15.02 24.88 10.64
CA ALA A 400 15.97 25.44 9.68
C ALA A 400 17.02 24.41 9.28
N LYS A 401 16.64 23.39 8.48
CA LYS A 401 17.56 22.39 7.96
C LYS A 401 17.25 21.97 6.52
N ALA A 402 18.27 21.44 5.83
CA ALA A 402 18.12 20.97 4.46
C ALA A 402 17.15 19.77 4.38
N GLN A 403 16.28 19.79 3.38
CA GLN A 403 15.43 18.64 3.06
C GLN A 403 16.31 17.51 2.52
N ARG A 404 16.25 16.35 3.14
CA ARG A 404 16.90 15.12 2.71
C ARG A 404 15.92 14.26 1.89
N GLY A 405 16.40 13.12 1.38
CA GLY A 405 15.52 12.14 0.73
C GLY A 405 14.45 11.59 1.68
N VAL A 406 13.51 10.82 1.12
CA VAL A 406 12.41 10.19 1.88
C VAL A 406 12.95 9.24 2.94
N GLY A 407 12.57 9.45 4.18
CA GLY A 407 12.96 8.63 5.32
C GLY A 407 11.96 7.50 5.63
N ARG A 408 12.32 6.62 6.57
CA ARG A 408 11.46 5.50 7.00
C ARG A 408 10.11 5.99 7.58
N ARG A 409 10.09 7.18 8.23
CA ARG A 409 8.88 7.77 8.82
C ARG A 409 7.89 8.18 7.73
N GLU A 410 8.38 8.86 6.68
CA GLU A 410 7.54 9.28 5.55
C GLU A 410 6.93 8.09 4.82
N ILE A 411 7.69 7.00 4.63
CA ILE A 411 7.17 5.76 4.03
C ILE A 411 6.05 5.19 4.90
N GLY A 412 6.24 5.07 6.21
CA GLY A 412 5.23 4.55 7.13
C GLY A 412 3.95 5.39 7.17
N HIS A 413 4.07 6.72 7.26
CA HIS A 413 2.92 7.64 7.28
C HIS A 413 2.16 7.62 5.95
N GLY A 414 2.89 7.60 4.83
CA GLY A 414 2.31 7.49 3.50
C GLY A 414 1.56 6.16 3.31
N HIS A 415 2.13 5.07 3.80
CA HIS A 415 1.52 3.75 3.70
C HIS A 415 0.25 3.61 4.55
N LEU A 416 0.22 4.18 5.76
CA LEU A 416 -0.99 4.24 6.58
C LEU A 416 -2.12 5.00 5.87
N ALA A 417 -1.83 6.15 5.27
CA ALA A 417 -2.81 6.90 4.49
C ALA A 417 -3.26 6.14 3.22
N TRP A 418 -2.32 5.47 2.55
CA TRP A 418 -2.62 4.62 1.40
C TRP A 418 -3.57 3.48 1.76
N ARG A 419 -3.31 2.75 2.86
CA ARG A 419 -4.20 1.70 3.40
C ARG A 419 -5.61 2.23 3.68
N GLY A 420 -5.70 3.41 4.30
CA GLY A 420 -6.97 4.03 4.64
C GLY A 420 -7.85 4.36 3.43
N LEU A 421 -7.23 4.68 2.27
CA LEU A 421 -7.94 5.18 1.08
C LEU A 421 -8.12 4.13 -0.02
N LYS A 422 -7.19 3.17 -0.18
CA LYS A 422 -7.15 2.27 -1.34
C LYS A 422 -8.43 1.47 -1.56
N GLY A 423 -9.05 1.00 -0.49
CA GLY A 423 -10.28 0.19 -0.53
C GLY A 423 -11.51 0.95 -1.06
N GLN A 424 -11.45 2.29 -1.04
CA GLN A 424 -12.53 3.15 -1.50
C GLN A 424 -12.45 3.53 -2.99
N ILE A 425 -11.33 3.23 -3.65
CA ILE A 425 -11.22 3.37 -5.12
C ILE A 425 -11.81 2.11 -5.76
N PRO A 426 -12.82 2.22 -6.66
CA PRO A 426 -13.40 1.06 -7.33
C PRO A 426 -12.34 0.27 -8.11
N ALA A 427 -12.44 -1.06 -8.06
CA ALA A 427 -11.47 -1.95 -8.73
C ALA A 427 -11.47 -1.78 -10.26
N ASP A 428 -12.59 -1.36 -10.83
CA ASP A 428 -12.79 -1.11 -12.26
C ASP A 428 -12.52 0.34 -12.67
N TYR A 429 -12.08 1.22 -11.74
CA TYR A 429 -11.76 2.61 -12.07
C TYR A 429 -10.65 2.68 -13.13
N PRO A 430 -10.84 3.37 -14.26
CA PRO A 430 -9.99 3.21 -15.45
C PRO A 430 -8.61 3.86 -15.34
N TYR A 431 -8.40 4.74 -14.37
CA TYR A 431 -7.15 5.49 -14.22
C TYR A 431 -6.21 4.86 -13.20
N THR A 432 -4.91 5.03 -13.44
CA THR A 432 -3.89 4.98 -12.38
C THR A 432 -3.97 6.28 -11.59
N VAL A 433 -4.06 6.18 -10.27
CA VAL A 433 -4.29 7.31 -9.38
C VAL A 433 -3.07 7.55 -8.53
N ARG A 434 -2.54 8.77 -8.53
CA ARG A 434 -1.45 9.17 -7.65
C ARG A 434 -1.86 10.36 -6.78
N VAL A 435 -1.80 10.19 -5.46
CA VAL A 435 -1.95 11.26 -4.48
C VAL A 435 -0.57 11.65 -3.95
N VAL A 436 -0.28 12.94 -3.87
CA VAL A 436 0.91 13.47 -3.22
C VAL A 436 0.47 14.45 -2.15
N SER A 437 0.82 14.14 -0.90
CA SER A 437 0.55 14.99 0.26
C SER A 437 1.81 15.72 0.70
N GLN A 438 1.75 17.04 0.73
CA GLN A 438 2.77 17.92 1.29
C GLN A 438 2.28 18.45 2.64
N ILE A 439 3.01 18.16 3.69
CA ILE A 439 2.71 18.71 5.01
C ILE A 439 3.29 20.12 5.09
N LEU A 440 2.40 21.09 5.31
CA LEU A 440 2.77 22.51 5.37
C LEU A 440 2.97 22.98 6.81
N GLU A 441 2.18 22.43 7.75
CA GLU A 441 2.31 22.67 9.19
C GLU A 441 2.04 21.37 9.95
N SER A 442 2.71 21.15 11.07
CA SER A 442 2.52 19.95 11.89
C SER A 442 2.59 20.22 13.38
N ASN A 443 1.47 19.97 14.06
CA ASN A 443 1.35 19.86 15.49
C ASN A 443 0.39 18.72 15.86
N GLY A 444 0.87 17.47 15.67
CA GLY A 444 0.13 16.23 15.93
C GLY A 444 -0.59 15.69 14.69
N SER A 445 -0.37 14.42 14.44
CA SER A 445 -0.98 13.54 13.41
C SER A 445 -1.15 14.13 12.01
N SER A 446 -0.04 14.46 11.36
CA SER A 446 -0.01 14.87 9.96
C SER A 446 -0.43 13.75 8.98
N SER A 447 -0.25 12.46 9.35
CA SER A 447 -0.75 11.33 8.55
C SER A 447 -2.27 11.30 8.43
N MET A 448 -3.00 11.64 9.50
CA MET A 448 -4.46 11.73 9.47
C MET A 448 -4.94 12.97 8.70
N ALA A 449 -4.19 14.07 8.73
CA ALA A 449 -4.42 15.21 7.84
C ALA A 449 -4.24 14.81 6.37
N THR A 450 -3.26 13.95 6.06
CA THR A 450 -3.05 13.39 4.71
C THR A 450 -4.23 12.55 4.24
N VAL A 451 -4.82 11.72 5.10
CA VAL A 451 -6.03 10.94 4.76
C VAL A 451 -7.17 11.88 4.39
N CYS A 452 -7.43 12.90 5.20
CA CYS A 452 -8.50 13.86 4.98
C CYS A 452 -8.27 14.70 3.70
N ALA A 453 -7.08 15.29 3.53
CA ALA A 453 -6.73 16.04 2.33
C ALA A 453 -6.69 15.16 1.08
N GLY A 454 -6.24 13.90 1.20
CA GLY A 454 -6.24 12.91 0.13
C GLY A 454 -7.65 12.57 -0.32
N THR A 455 -8.58 12.36 0.61
CA THR A 455 -10.01 12.15 0.31
C THR A 455 -10.58 13.32 -0.49
N LEU A 456 -10.35 14.55 -0.01
CA LEU A 456 -10.82 15.76 -0.71
C LEU A 456 -10.20 15.93 -2.11
N ALA A 457 -8.89 15.67 -2.25
CA ALA A 457 -8.19 15.78 -3.53
C ALA A 457 -8.65 14.71 -4.54
N LEU A 458 -8.96 13.50 -4.08
CA LEU A 458 -9.55 12.44 -4.92
C LEU A 458 -10.95 12.83 -5.39
N MET A 459 -11.80 13.35 -4.50
CA MET A 459 -13.13 13.83 -4.84
C MET A 459 -13.08 15.05 -5.79
N ASP A 460 -12.14 15.98 -5.59
CA ASP A 460 -11.92 17.13 -6.48
C ASP A 460 -11.40 16.71 -7.86
N ALA A 461 -10.66 15.59 -7.95
CA ALA A 461 -10.23 15.02 -9.21
C ALA A 461 -11.34 14.27 -9.97
N GLY A 462 -12.51 14.07 -9.38
CA GLY A 462 -13.60 13.30 -9.97
C GLY A 462 -13.38 11.77 -9.86
N VAL A 463 -12.55 11.31 -8.92
CA VAL A 463 -12.43 9.88 -8.63
C VAL A 463 -13.70 9.44 -7.93
N SER A 464 -14.41 8.47 -8.53
CA SER A 464 -15.67 7.94 -7.99
C SER A 464 -15.40 7.04 -6.77
N LEU A 465 -15.00 7.64 -5.64
CA LEU A 465 -14.83 6.90 -4.38
C LEU A 465 -16.13 6.20 -4.00
N LYS A 466 -16.04 4.97 -3.48
CA LYS A 466 -17.20 4.27 -2.90
C LYS A 466 -17.81 5.10 -1.78
N LYS A 467 -16.96 5.61 -0.89
CA LYS A 467 -17.31 6.49 0.24
C LYS A 467 -16.13 7.37 0.63
N PRO A 468 -16.37 8.58 1.13
CA PRO A 468 -15.30 9.41 1.68
C PRO A 468 -14.76 8.82 2.99
N VAL A 469 -13.46 9.06 3.26
CA VAL A 469 -12.74 8.57 4.43
C VAL A 469 -12.24 9.75 5.25
N SER A 470 -12.38 9.66 6.56
CA SER A 470 -11.72 10.54 7.53
C SER A 470 -10.74 9.78 8.40
N GLY A 471 -9.87 10.49 9.08
CA GLY A 471 -8.91 9.91 10.02
C GLY A 471 -8.70 10.78 11.25
N ILE A 472 -8.45 10.14 12.40
CA ILE A 472 -8.19 10.80 13.68
C ILE A 472 -7.05 10.09 14.41
N ALA A 473 -6.29 10.85 15.21
CA ALA A 473 -5.33 10.33 16.18
C ALA A 473 -5.84 10.55 17.60
N MET A 474 -5.82 9.48 18.37
CA MET A 474 -6.19 9.43 19.77
C MET A 474 -4.95 9.28 20.63
N GLY A 475 -4.99 9.82 21.84
CA GLY A 475 -3.97 9.63 22.86
C GLY A 475 -4.54 9.07 24.14
N LEU A 476 -3.65 8.66 25.01
CA LEU A 476 -3.99 8.23 26.37
C LEU A 476 -2.99 8.84 27.35
N ILE A 477 -3.48 9.27 28.49
CA ILE A 477 -2.67 9.60 29.66
C ILE A 477 -3.17 8.78 30.82
N LYS A 478 -2.27 7.98 31.40
CA LYS A 478 -2.53 7.14 32.58
C LYS A 478 -1.28 7.09 33.46
N ASN A 479 -1.38 7.45 34.71
CA ASN A 479 -0.25 7.30 35.62
C ASN A 479 -0.09 5.86 36.11
N PRO A 480 1.16 5.35 36.21
CA PRO A 480 1.40 4.02 36.78
C PRO A 480 0.77 3.85 38.16
N GLY A 481 0.06 2.73 38.37
CA GLY A 481 -0.58 2.44 39.64
C GLY A 481 -1.88 3.19 39.93
N GLU A 482 -2.32 4.11 39.07
CA GLU A 482 -3.59 4.83 39.19
C GLU A 482 -4.67 4.21 38.28
N GLU A 483 -5.93 4.21 38.78
CA GLU A 483 -7.09 3.83 37.94
C GLU A 483 -7.53 4.96 37.03
N LYS A 484 -7.16 6.21 37.34
CA LYS A 484 -7.54 7.41 36.59
C LYS A 484 -6.76 7.48 35.29
N TYR A 485 -7.46 7.69 34.19
CA TYR A 485 -6.89 7.90 32.86
C TYR A 485 -7.72 8.91 32.05
N ALA A 486 -7.12 9.47 31.02
CA ALA A 486 -7.79 10.35 30.06
C ALA A 486 -7.51 9.88 28.61
N ILE A 487 -8.57 9.65 27.85
CA ILE A 487 -8.49 9.39 26.41
C ILE A 487 -8.66 10.73 25.68
N LEU A 488 -7.72 11.07 24.80
CA LEU A 488 -7.66 12.35 24.11
C LEU A 488 -7.97 12.18 22.63
N SER A 489 -8.95 12.94 22.12
CA SER A 489 -9.24 13.03 20.67
C SER A 489 -8.36 14.08 20.03
N ASP A 490 -7.85 13.81 18.81
CA ASP A 490 -7.06 14.77 18.04
C ASP A 490 -5.88 15.35 18.83
N ILE A 491 -4.90 14.48 19.11
CA ILE A 491 -3.74 14.84 19.95
C ILE A 491 -2.81 15.85 19.29
N LEU A 492 -2.24 16.72 20.14
CA LEU A 492 -1.12 17.60 19.79
C LEU A 492 0.19 16.83 19.74
N GLY A 493 1.23 17.42 19.13
CA GLY A 493 2.57 16.83 19.14
C GLY A 493 3.13 16.64 20.55
N ASP A 494 2.92 17.60 21.44
CA ASP A 494 3.33 17.51 22.86
C ASP A 494 2.57 16.40 23.59
N GLU A 495 1.27 16.23 23.32
CA GLU A 495 0.45 15.16 23.91
C GLU A 495 0.81 13.76 23.35
N ASP A 496 1.25 13.66 22.11
CA ASP A 496 1.84 12.42 21.56
C ASP A 496 3.15 12.08 22.30
N HIS A 497 4.03 13.06 22.47
CA HIS A 497 5.32 12.86 23.17
C HIS A 497 5.14 12.46 24.63
N LEU A 498 4.23 13.11 25.35
CA LEU A 498 3.97 12.89 26.78
C LEU A 498 3.05 11.72 27.08
N GLY A 499 2.26 11.29 26.08
CA GLY A 499 1.22 10.30 26.22
C GLY A 499 1.72 8.86 26.24
N ASP A 500 0.84 7.95 26.65
CA ASP A 500 1.08 6.51 26.77
C ASP A 500 0.59 5.72 25.56
N MET A 501 -0.13 6.38 24.65
CA MET A 501 -0.67 5.77 23.42
C MET A 501 -0.75 6.81 22.30
N ASP A 502 -0.35 6.41 21.08
CA ASP A 502 -0.68 7.06 19.82
C ASP A 502 -1.53 6.08 18.99
N PHE A 503 -2.82 6.38 18.85
CA PHE A 503 -3.78 5.49 18.23
C PHE A 503 -4.48 6.20 17.07
N LYS A 504 -4.15 5.81 15.84
CA LYS A 504 -4.70 6.36 14.61
C LYS A 504 -5.72 5.40 14.02
N THR A 505 -6.89 5.94 13.67
CA THR A 505 -7.92 5.18 12.96
C THR A 505 -8.42 5.97 11.77
N THR A 506 -8.62 5.28 10.66
CA THR A 506 -9.29 5.80 9.46
C THR A 506 -10.57 5.02 9.20
N GLY A 507 -11.53 5.65 8.57
CA GLY A 507 -12.80 4.96 8.25
C GLY A 507 -13.75 5.83 7.47
N THR A 508 -14.74 5.14 6.89
CA THR A 508 -15.93 5.73 6.32
C THR A 508 -17.00 5.89 7.41
N LYS A 509 -18.20 6.30 7.03
CA LYS A 509 -19.36 6.32 7.94
C LYS A 509 -19.78 4.91 8.42
N ASP A 510 -19.41 3.86 7.68
CA ASP A 510 -19.89 2.49 7.89
C ASP A 510 -18.90 1.60 8.65
N GLY A 511 -17.59 1.93 8.64
CA GLY A 511 -16.59 1.14 9.35
C GLY A 511 -15.16 1.63 9.19
N LEU A 512 -14.25 0.88 9.79
CA LEU A 512 -12.81 1.12 9.77
C LEU A 512 -12.19 0.72 8.43
N THR A 513 -11.20 1.51 7.97
CA THR A 513 -10.42 1.20 6.75
C THR A 513 -8.94 0.96 7.04
N ALA A 514 -8.36 1.61 8.05
CA ALA A 514 -7.02 1.30 8.54
C ALA A 514 -6.85 1.73 9.99
N THR A 515 -5.87 1.13 10.64
CA THR A 515 -5.47 1.46 12.01
C THR A 515 -3.97 1.38 12.20
N GLN A 516 -3.46 2.21 13.09
CA GLN A 516 -2.11 2.13 13.61
C GLN A 516 -2.12 2.54 15.08
N MET A 517 -1.60 1.68 15.95
CA MET A 517 -1.52 1.95 17.40
C MET A 517 -0.12 1.64 17.90
N ASP A 518 0.42 2.58 18.66
CA ASP A 518 1.65 2.47 19.42
C ASP A 518 1.35 2.70 20.90
N ILE A 519 1.75 1.76 21.74
CA ILE A 519 1.61 1.85 23.18
C ILE A 519 3.00 2.09 23.78
N LYS A 520 3.12 3.09 24.65
CA LYS A 520 4.38 3.55 25.25
C LYS A 520 4.45 3.25 26.76
N CYS A 521 3.48 2.54 27.29
CA CYS A 521 3.41 2.08 28.68
C CYS A 521 3.36 0.54 28.72
N ASP A 522 3.30 -0.03 29.92
CA ASP A 522 3.27 -1.50 30.13
C ASP A 522 2.05 -2.22 29.55
N GLY A 523 1.23 -1.50 28.79
CA GLY A 523 0.07 -2.01 28.04
C GLY A 523 -1.27 -1.47 28.55
N LEU A 524 -2.31 -1.80 27.82
CA LEU A 524 -3.67 -1.29 28.04
C LEU A 524 -4.67 -2.43 28.12
N SER A 525 -5.69 -2.26 28.98
CA SER A 525 -6.82 -3.17 29.02
C SER A 525 -7.69 -3.05 27.77
N PHE A 526 -8.36 -4.14 27.38
CA PHE A 526 -9.30 -4.12 26.26
C PHE A 526 -10.47 -3.15 26.48
N GLU A 527 -10.84 -2.87 27.73
CA GLU A 527 -11.87 -1.87 28.06
C GLU A 527 -11.43 -0.45 27.67
N ILE A 528 -10.17 -0.08 27.94
CA ILE A 528 -9.62 1.23 27.54
C ILE A 528 -9.53 1.32 26.01
N LEU A 529 -9.09 0.26 25.35
CA LEU A 529 -9.01 0.20 23.90
C LEU A 529 -10.38 0.35 23.25
N GLU A 530 -11.41 -0.31 23.77
CA GLU A 530 -12.78 -0.19 23.28
C GLU A 530 -13.32 1.24 23.45
N LYS A 531 -13.10 1.87 24.61
CA LYS A 531 -13.49 3.27 24.84
C LYS A 531 -12.76 4.21 23.88
N ALA A 532 -11.47 4.00 23.66
CA ALA A 532 -10.68 4.80 22.70
C ALA A 532 -11.19 4.66 21.28
N LEU A 533 -11.55 3.45 20.84
CA LEU A 533 -12.14 3.18 19.54
C LEU A 533 -13.51 3.87 19.37
N MET A 534 -14.38 3.79 20.36
CA MET A 534 -15.69 4.44 20.30
C MET A 534 -15.58 5.96 20.30
N GLN A 535 -14.65 6.54 21.05
CA GLN A 535 -14.38 7.99 21.02
C GLN A 535 -13.76 8.40 19.68
N ALA A 536 -12.85 7.57 19.10
CA ALA A 536 -12.29 7.76 17.77
C ALA A 536 -13.37 7.74 16.69
N LYS A 537 -14.37 6.85 16.79
CA LYS A 537 -15.51 6.79 15.87
C LYS A 537 -16.26 8.12 15.84
N ALA A 538 -16.65 8.65 17.01
CA ALA A 538 -17.33 9.93 17.10
C ALA A 538 -16.48 11.07 16.50
N GLY A 539 -15.16 11.05 16.73
CA GLY A 539 -14.23 12.00 16.16
C GLY A 539 -14.12 11.90 14.64
N ARG A 540 -14.05 10.68 14.07
CA ARG A 540 -14.06 10.47 12.61
C ARG A 540 -15.36 10.96 11.98
N GLU A 541 -16.51 10.68 12.59
CA GLU A 541 -17.80 11.16 12.12
C GLU A 541 -17.88 12.69 12.07
N HIS A 542 -17.36 13.37 13.10
CA HIS A 542 -17.26 14.84 13.12
C HIS A 542 -16.39 15.35 11.97
N ILE A 543 -15.18 14.79 11.81
CA ILE A 543 -14.24 15.19 10.73
C ILE A 543 -14.85 14.94 9.38
N LEU A 544 -15.48 13.77 9.18
CA LEU A 544 -16.14 13.39 7.93
C LEU A 544 -17.26 14.39 7.56
N GLY A 545 -18.02 14.86 8.56
CA GLY A 545 -18.99 15.93 8.37
C GLY A 545 -18.36 17.20 7.79
N LYS A 546 -17.18 17.60 8.28
CA LYS A 546 -16.45 18.78 7.77
C LYS A 546 -15.92 18.58 6.33
N LEU A 547 -15.47 17.38 5.99
CA LEU A 547 -15.06 17.05 4.63
C LEU A 547 -16.26 17.15 3.66
N THR A 548 -17.40 16.57 4.04
CA THR A 548 -18.61 16.57 3.21
C THR A 548 -19.31 17.94 3.12
N GLU A 549 -19.14 18.83 4.12
CA GLU A 549 -19.54 20.24 4.02
C GLU A 549 -18.73 20.96 2.90
N THR A 550 -17.48 20.59 2.68
CA THR A 550 -16.59 21.20 1.67
C THR A 550 -16.85 20.63 0.27
N ILE A 551 -16.97 19.33 0.14
CA ILE A 551 -17.34 18.64 -1.10
C ILE A 551 -18.15 17.38 -0.73
N ALA A 552 -19.45 17.39 -1.10
CA ALA A 552 -20.37 16.32 -0.72
C ALA A 552 -20.20 15.06 -1.56
N GLU A 553 -19.92 15.23 -2.86
CA GLU A 553 -19.76 14.15 -3.83
C GLU A 553 -18.57 14.42 -4.74
N PRO A 554 -17.92 13.36 -5.29
CA PRO A 554 -16.89 13.55 -6.30
C PRO A 554 -17.38 14.38 -7.47
N ARG A 555 -16.50 15.21 -8.05
CA ARG A 555 -16.87 16.02 -9.21
C ARG A 555 -17.34 15.12 -10.35
N PRO A 556 -18.47 15.45 -10.99
CA PRO A 556 -19.02 14.63 -12.08
C PRO A 556 -18.20 14.72 -13.36
N GLU A 557 -17.47 15.82 -13.55
CA GLU A 557 -16.65 16.05 -14.73
C GLU A 557 -15.18 16.20 -14.37
N LEU A 558 -14.32 15.53 -15.15
CA LEU A 558 -12.87 15.67 -15.04
C LEU A 558 -12.44 17.05 -15.59
N LYS A 559 -11.40 17.63 -14.99
CA LYS A 559 -10.78 18.86 -15.49
C LYS A 559 -10.27 18.70 -16.94
N PRO A 560 -10.19 19.77 -17.73
CA PRO A 560 -9.80 19.69 -19.15
C PRO A 560 -8.43 19.04 -19.40
N GLN A 561 -7.48 19.21 -18.48
CA GLN A 561 -6.13 18.66 -18.58
C GLN A 561 -6.02 17.17 -18.22
N VAL A 562 -7.08 16.54 -17.73
CA VAL A 562 -7.09 15.09 -17.43
C VAL A 562 -7.18 14.32 -18.73
N PRO A 563 -6.27 13.36 -18.99
CA PRO A 563 -6.39 12.49 -20.17
C PRO A 563 -7.73 11.76 -20.17
N ARG A 564 -8.45 11.79 -21.28
CA ARG A 564 -9.69 11.03 -21.45
C ARG A 564 -9.34 9.58 -21.72
N ILE A 565 -10.04 8.65 -21.09
CA ILE A 565 -9.90 7.21 -21.31
C ILE A 565 -11.26 6.65 -21.75
N VAL A 566 -11.26 5.90 -22.85
CA VAL A 566 -12.40 5.11 -23.30
C VAL A 566 -11.98 3.65 -23.36
N GLN A 567 -12.77 2.79 -22.76
CA GLN A 567 -12.54 1.35 -22.76
C GLN A 567 -13.60 0.67 -23.63
N ILE A 568 -13.13 -0.26 -24.50
CA ILE A 568 -13.99 -1.13 -25.31
C ILE A 568 -13.54 -2.57 -25.17
N GLU A 569 -14.47 -3.50 -25.36
CA GLU A 569 -14.17 -4.93 -25.43
C GLU A 569 -14.12 -5.39 -26.89
N ILE A 570 -13.15 -6.22 -27.22
CA ILE A 570 -13.02 -6.88 -28.51
C ILE A 570 -12.93 -8.39 -28.32
N PRO A 571 -13.36 -9.22 -29.29
CA PRO A 571 -13.15 -10.66 -29.22
C PRO A 571 -11.64 -11.00 -29.15
N LYS A 572 -11.27 -12.02 -28.37
CA LYS A 572 -9.87 -12.45 -28.17
C LYS A 572 -9.11 -12.67 -29.46
N GLU A 573 -9.76 -13.24 -30.48
CA GLU A 573 -9.17 -13.55 -31.79
C GLU A 573 -8.66 -12.32 -32.54
N PHE A 574 -9.16 -11.12 -32.23
CA PHE A 574 -8.72 -9.87 -32.87
C PHE A 574 -7.60 -9.15 -32.13
N ILE A 575 -7.22 -9.59 -30.93
CA ILE A 575 -6.12 -8.97 -30.16
C ILE A 575 -4.84 -8.92 -31.01
N GLY A 576 -4.48 -10.07 -31.63
CA GLY A 576 -3.30 -10.15 -32.49
C GLY A 576 -3.38 -9.28 -33.76
N ALA A 577 -4.59 -9.10 -34.32
CA ALA A 577 -4.80 -8.26 -35.49
C ALA A 577 -4.68 -6.76 -35.16
N VAL A 578 -5.16 -6.34 -33.99
CA VAL A 578 -5.06 -4.94 -33.52
C VAL A 578 -3.61 -4.60 -33.13
N ILE A 579 -2.89 -5.52 -32.50
CA ILE A 579 -1.48 -5.33 -32.14
C ILE A 579 -0.60 -5.33 -33.38
N GLY A 580 -0.84 -6.28 -34.29
CA GLY A 580 -0.06 -6.49 -35.49
C GLY A 580 1.32 -7.12 -35.23
N PRO A 581 2.04 -7.57 -36.32
CA PRO A 581 3.37 -8.17 -36.21
C PRO A 581 4.37 -7.25 -35.50
N GLY A 582 4.89 -7.69 -34.34
CA GLY A 582 5.83 -6.90 -33.54
C GLY A 582 5.27 -5.57 -33.03
N GLY A 583 3.94 -5.45 -32.89
CA GLY A 583 3.29 -4.24 -32.40
C GLY A 583 3.16 -3.10 -33.41
N LYS A 584 3.49 -3.32 -34.70
CA LYS A 584 3.54 -2.25 -35.73
C LYS A 584 2.19 -1.57 -35.97
N ILE A 585 1.09 -2.32 -35.97
CA ILE A 585 -0.24 -1.77 -36.26
C ILE A 585 -0.70 -0.85 -35.12
N ILE A 586 -0.56 -1.31 -33.87
CA ILE A 586 -0.94 -0.50 -32.71
C ILE A 586 -0.06 0.76 -32.59
N GLN A 587 1.26 0.64 -32.83
CA GLN A 587 2.18 1.77 -32.83
C GLN A 587 1.81 2.82 -33.89
N GLN A 588 1.52 2.36 -35.13
CA GLN A 588 1.08 3.26 -36.19
C GLN A 588 -0.26 3.93 -35.87
N MET A 589 -1.21 3.20 -35.27
CA MET A 589 -2.46 3.80 -34.84
C MET A 589 -2.24 4.89 -33.79
N GLN A 590 -1.37 4.64 -32.82
CA GLN A 590 -1.03 5.61 -31.78
C GLN A 590 -0.38 6.87 -32.36
N GLU A 591 0.57 6.71 -33.30
CA GLU A 591 1.22 7.84 -33.98
C GLU A 591 0.23 8.65 -34.82
N ASP A 592 -0.61 7.97 -35.61
CA ASP A 592 -1.57 8.63 -36.51
C ASP A 592 -2.66 9.39 -35.77
N THR A 593 -3.04 8.96 -34.58
CA THR A 593 -4.18 9.52 -33.82
C THR A 593 -3.75 10.32 -32.60
N GLY A 594 -2.47 10.31 -32.23
CA GLY A 594 -1.98 10.96 -31.01
C GLY A 594 -2.55 10.33 -29.73
N THR A 595 -2.86 9.03 -29.76
CA THR A 595 -3.46 8.31 -28.63
C THR A 595 -2.48 7.32 -28.02
N THR A 596 -2.71 6.94 -26.75
CA THR A 596 -2.09 5.76 -26.14
C THR A 596 -3.12 4.64 -26.11
N ILE A 597 -2.76 3.46 -26.63
CA ILE A 597 -3.64 2.30 -26.70
C ILE A 597 -3.00 1.14 -25.94
N THR A 598 -3.73 0.56 -24.99
CA THR A 598 -3.33 -0.66 -24.28
C THR A 598 -4.37 -1.74 -24.46
N ILE A 599 -3.94 -3.01 -24.52
CA ILE A 599 -4.83 -4.16 -24.70
C ILE A 599 -4.46 -5.23 -23.70
N ASP A 600 -5.44 -5.68 -22.92
CA ASP A 600 -5.33 -6.79 -21.98
C ASP A 600 -6.28 -7.90 -22.33
N GLU A 601 -5.86 -9.15 -22.15
CA GLU A 601 -6.75 -10.29 -22.22
C GLU A 601 -7.35 -10.54 -20.83
N VAL A 602 -8.67 -10.37 -20.70
CA VAL A 602 -9.42 -10.59 -19.46
C VAL A 602 -10.68 -11.40 -19.79
N ASP A 603 -10.91 -12.50 -19.10
CA ASP A 603 -12.09 -13.36 -19.24
C ASP A 603 -12.37 -13.80 -20.72
N GLY A 604 -11.32 -14.09 -21.47
CA GLY A 604 -11.41 -14.53 -22.86
C GLY A 604 -11.80 -13.43 -23.85
N LYS A 605 -11.70 -12.16 -23.46
CA LYS A 605 -11.91 -10.97 -24.30
C LYS A 605 -10.67 -10.07 -24.26
N GLY A 606 -10.50 -9.25 -25.29
CA GLY A 606 -9.53 -8.17 -25.28
C GLY A 606 -10.16 -6.89 -24.72
N LYS A 607 -9.71 -6.42 -23.58
CA LYS A 607 -10.04 -5.08 -23.06
C LYS A 607 -9.07 -4.08 -23.66
N VAL A 608 -9.58 -3.18 -24.50
CA VAL A 608 -8.81 -2.11 -25.14
C VAL A 608 -9.09 -0.81 -24.45
N GLN A 609 -8.06 -0.16 -23.93
CA GLN A 609 -8.13 1.21 -23.40
C GLN A 609 -7.49 2.16 -24.40
N VAL A 610 -8.20 3.21 -24.77
CA VAL A 610 -7.71 4.30 -25.62
C VAL A 610 -7.72 5.58 -24.82
N SER A 611 -6.57 6.22 -24.66
CA SER A 611 -6.42 7.47 -23.93
C SER A 611 -5.83 8.58 -24.81
N ALA A 612 -6.39 9.79 -24.69
CA ALA A 612 -5.89 10.99 -25.36
C ALA A 612 -6.33 12.25 -24.61
N PRO A 613 -5.69 13.41 -24.88
CA PRO A 613 -6.12 14.71 -24.34
C PRO A 613 -7.52 15.14 -24.82
N ASP A 614 -7.94 14.73 -26.04
CA ASP A 614 -9.18 15.17 -26.66
C ASP A 614 -10.01 13.99 -27.21
N LYS A 615 -11.31 14.26 -27.33
CA LYS A 615 -12.28 13.27 -27.81
C LYS A 615 -12.08 12.91 -29.30
N ALA A 616 -11.66 13.84 -30.13
CA ALA A 616 -11.53 13.59 -31.57
C ALA A 616 -10.43 12.57 -31.86
N SER A 617 -9.31 12.63 -31.15
CA SER A 617 -8.24 11.67 -31.19
C SER A 617 -8.71 10.27 -30.77
N ILE A 618 -9.50 10.16 -29.70
CA ILE A 618 -10.08 8.90 -29.23
C ILE A 618 -11.03 8.31 -30.29
N ASP A 619 -11.95 9.11 -30.80
CA ASP A 619 -12.92 8.66 -31.82
C ASP A 619 -12.23 8.17 -33.08
N ALA A 620 -11.14 8.82 -33.51
CA ALA A 620 -10.30 8.39 -34.62
C ALA A 620 -9.64 7.02 -34.37
N ALA A 621 -9.05 6.82 -33.19
CA ALA A 621 -8.46 5.53 -32.81
C ALA A 621 -9.50 4.43 -32.72
N LEU A 622 -10.63 4.69 -32.04
CA LEU A 622 -11.74 3.73 -31.94
C LEU A 622 -12.30 3.35 -33.31
N SER A 623 -12.39 4.28 -34.24
CA SER A 623 -12.82 4.01 -35.61
C SER A 623 -11.87 3.03 -36.30
N LYS A 624 -10.55 3.22 -36.18
CA LYS A 624 -9.54 2.30 -36.75
C LYS A 624 -9.62 0.92 -36.09
N ILE A 625 -9.76 0.84 -34.75
CA ILE A 625 -9.89 -0.44 -34.04
C ILE A 625 -11.15 -1.16 -34.48
N ARG A 626 -12.30 -0.47 -34.53
CA ARG A 626 -13.57 -1.05 -34.98
C ARG A 626 -13.50 -1.56 -36.42
N ALA A 627 -12.78 -0.88 -37.32
CA ALA A 627 -12.58 -1.35 -38.70
C ALA A 627 -11.81 -2.67 -38.77
N ILE A 628 -10.83 -2.90 -37.88
CA ILE A 628 -10.07 -4.14 -37.77
C ILE A 628 -10.93 -5.29 -37.23
N VAL A 629 -11.75 -4.99 -36.20
CA VAL A 629 -12.57 -5.97 -35.48
C VAL A 629 -13.88 -6.28 -36.18
N ALA A 630 -14.31 -5.43 -37.13
CA ALA A 630 -15.57 -5.61 -37.84
C ALA A 630 -15.61 -6.97 -38.56
N VAL A 631 -16.67 -7.74 -38.36
CA VAL A 631 -16.92 -9.02 -39.05
C VAL A 631 -18.02 -8.77 -40.08
N PRO A 632 -17.79 -9.23 -41.37
CA PRO A 632 -18.81 -9.11 -42.38
C PRO A 632 -20.06 -9.91 -42.02
N GLU A 633 -21.25 -9.31 -42.15
CA GLU A 633 -22.52 -9.95 -41.84
C GLU A 633 -23.20 -10.47 -43.14
N VAL A 634 -23.72 -11.72 -43.06
CA VAL A 634 -24.44 -12.32 -44.19
C VAL A 634 -25.74 -11.53 -44.43
N GLY A 635 -25.94 -11.16 -45.72
CA GLY A 635 -27.09 -10.38 -46.11
C GLY A 635 -26.83 -8.87 -46.26
N GLU A 636 -25.74 -8.35 -45.74
CA GLU A 636 -25.33 -6.95 -45.89
C GLU A 636 -24.69 -6.64 -47.25
N ILE A 637 -24.77 -5.35 -47.64
CA ILE A 637 -24.25 -4.83 -48.89
C ILE A 637 -22.97 -4.02 -48.60
N TYR A 638 -21.91 -4.39 -49.29
CA TYR A 638 -20.59 -3.75 -49.12
C TYR A 638 -20.17 -3.04 -50.41
N GLU A 639 -19.54 -1.87 -50.29
CA GLU A 639 -18.76 -1.28 -51.37
C GLU A 639 -17.34 -1.86 -51.33
N GLY A 640 -17.07 -2.81 -52.20
CA GLY A 640 -15.78 -3.49 -52.23
C GLY A 640 -14.91 -3.03 -53.40
N THR A 641 -13.60 -3.29 -53.28
CA THR A 641 -12.61 -3.04 -54.37
C THR A 641 -12.12 -4.35 -54.88
N VAL A 642 -12.10 -4.52 -56.23
CA VAL A 642 -11.57 -5.71 -56.89
C VAL A 642 -10.06 -5.80 -56.69
N ARG A 643 -9.60 -6.87 -56.03
CA ARG A 643 -8.18 -7.11 -55.74
C ARG A 643 -7.50 -7.97 -56.79
N SER A 644 -8.21 -8.95 -57.32
CA SER A 644 -7.71 -9.81 -58.40
C SER A 644 -8.85 -10.37 -59.25
N VAL A 645 -8.58 -10.57 -60.56
CA VAL A 645 -9.52 -11.15 -61.51
C VAL A 645 -9.00 -12.52 -61.92
N MET A 646 -9.87 -13.54 -61.82
CA MET A 646 -9.58 -14.94 -62.16
C MET A 646 -10.59 -15.46 -63.17
N PRO A 647 -10.32 -16.53 -63.97
CA PRO A 647 -11.24 -17.03 -64.95
C PRO A 647 -12.63 -17.46 -64.43
N TYR A 648 -12.71 -17.77 -63.12
CA TYR A 648 -13.95 -18.22 -62.45
C TYR A 648 -14.66 -17.16 -61.62
N GLY A 649 -14.11 -15.95 -61.55
CA GLY A 649 -14.66 -14.87 -60.75
C GLY A 649 -13.60 -13.84 -60.34
N CYS A 650 -13.97 -12.89 -59.48
CA CYS A 650 -13.02 -11.94 -58.92
C CYS A 650 -13.05 -11.94 -57.39
N PHE A 651 -11.92 -11.63 -56.79
CA PHE A 651 -11.84 -11.38 -55.35
C PHE A 651 -12.07 -9.89 -55.10
N VAL A 652 -13.05 -9.62 -54.26
CA VAL A 652 -13.45 -8.26 -53.92
C VAL A 652 -13.18 -8.07 -52.43
N GLU A 653 -12.35 -7.11 -52.09
CA GLU A 653 -12.13 -6.70 -50.72
C GLU A 653 -13.34 -5.91 -50.26
N ILE A 654 -14.14 -6.50 -49.34
CA ILE A 654 -15.36 -5.92 -48.80
C ILE A 654 -15.12 -5.13 -47.50
N MET A 655 -14.04 -5.44 -46.81
CA MET A 655 -13.51 -4.74 -45.63
C MET A 655 -11.98 -4.85 -45.64
N PRO A 656 -11.25 -3.96 -44.95
CA PRO A 656 -9.78 -4.01 -44.89
C PRO A 656 -9.26 -5.42 -44.55
N GLY A 657 -8.52 -6.03 -45.47
CA GLY A 657 -7.94 -7.37 -45.29
C GLY A 657 -8.94 -8.53 -45.37
N LYS A 658 -10.20 -8.30 -45.81
CA LYS A 658 -11.24 -9.34 -45.98
C LYS A 658 -11.75 -9.40 -47.39
N ASP A 659 -11.25 -10.41 -48.13
CA ASP A 659 -11.58 -10.64 -49.53
C ASP A 659 -12.67 -11.69 -49.63
N GLY A 660 -13.69 -11.41 -50.44
CA GLY A 660 -14.76 -12.35 -50.77
C GLY A 660 -14.69 -12.75 -52.26
N LEU A 661 -15.06 -13.98 -52.54
CA LEU A 661 -15.18 -14.47 -53.94
C LEU A 661 -16.52 -14.04 -54.52
N LEU A 662 -16.47 -13.19 -55.53
CA LEU A 662 -17.56 -12.93 -56.45
C LEU A 662 -17.42 -13.87 -57.64
N HIS A 663 -18.11 -15.04 -57.57
CA HIS A 663 -18.05 -16.04 -58.64
C HIS A 663 -18.70 -15.49 -59.92
N ILE A 664 -18.21 -15.90 -61.10
CA ILE A 664 -18.68 -15.42 -62.40
C ILE A 664 -20.21 -15.51 -62.57
N SER A 665 -20.84 -16.53 -62.02
CA SER A 665 -22.32 -16.69 -62.03
C SER A 665 -23.07 -15.71 -61.11
N GLU A 666 -22.37 -14.99 -60.25
CA GLU A 666 -22.95 -14.02 -59.28
C GLU A 666 -22.64 -12.57 -59.68
N ILE A 667 -21.98 -12.36 -60.84
CA ILE A 667 -21.65 -11.02 -61.36
C ILE A 667 -22.85 -10.35 -62.01
N ASP A 668 -23.54 -11.11 -62.93
CA ASP A 668 -24.65 -10.61 -63.72
C ASP A 668 -25.74 -11.69 -63.91
N TRP A 669 -26.94 -11.26 -64.28
CA TRP A 669 -28.03 -12.15 -64.71
C TRP A 669 -27.81 -12.77 -66.07
N LYS A 670 -26.98 -12.11 -66.94
CA LYS A 670 -26.53 -12.64 -68.22
C LYS A 670 -25.38 -13.65 -68.01
N ARG A 671 -25.40 -14.76 -68.74
CA ARG A 671 -24.30 -15.73 -68.71
C ARG A 671 -23.05 -15.11 -69.31
N LEU A 672 -21.99 -15.03 -68.54
CA LEU A 672 -20.67 -14.55 -68.87
C LEU A 672 -19.78 -15.79 -69.17
N GLU A 673 -18.94 -15.72 -70.20
CA GLU A 673 -17.90 -16.72 -70.43
C GLU A 673 -16.58 -16.37 -69.80
N THR A 674 -16.31 -15.04 -69.65
CA THR A 674 -15.15 -14.51 -68.96
C THR A 674 -15.58 -13.34 -68.08
N VAL A 675 -14.79 -13.02 -67.01
CA VAL A 675 -15.04 -11.90 -66.10
C VAL A 675 -14.83 -10.55 -66.80
N GLU A 676 -13.95 -10.51 -67.82
CA GLU A 676 -13.67 -9.32 -68.59
C GLU A 676 -14.88 -8.87 -69.43
N GLU A 677 -15.78 -9.79 -69.84
CA GLU A 677 -17.04 -9.44 -70.52
C GLU A 677 -17.97 -8.56 -69.70
N ALA A 678 -17.82 -8.60 -68.34
CA ALA A 678 -18.55 -7.70 -67.42
C ALA A 678 -17.86 -6.33 -67.26
N GLY A 679 -16.71 -6.13 -67.93
CA GLY A 679 -15.92 -4.89 -67.85
C GLY A 679 -15.22 -4.68 -66.51
N ILE A 680 -15.06 -5.72 -65.69
CA ILE A 680 -14.48 -5.63 -64.35
C ILE A 680 -12.94 -5.73 -64.44
N LYS A 681 -12.24 -4.79 -63.83
CA LYS A 681 -10.78 -4.73 -63.75
C LYS A 681 -10.33 -4.65 -62.27
N GLU A 682 -9.07 -5.01 -62.05
CA GLU A 682 -8.44 -4.80 -60.75
C GLU A 682 -8.45 -3.31 -60.39
N GLY A 683 -8.82 -2.99 -59.14
CA GLY A 683 -8.99 -1.63 -58.64
C GLY A 683 -10.39 -1.06 -58.77
N ASP A 684 -11.30 -1.72 -59.50
CA ASP A 684 -12.68 -1.25 -59.63
C ASP A 684 -13.43 -1.33 -58.30
N LYS A 685 -14.22 -0.29 -58.03
CA LYS A 685 -15.17 -0.27 -56.91
C LYS A 685 -16.52 -0.78 -57.32
N MET A 686 -17.10 -1.67 -56.54
CA MET A 686 -18.43 -2.19 -56.81
C MET A 686 -19.20 -2.53 -55.55
N ARG A 687 -20.52 -2.45 -55.68
CA ARG A 687 -21.43 -2.89 -54.58
C ARG A 687 -21.68 -4.39 -54.72
N VAL A 688 -21.44 -5.13 -53.67
CA VAL A 688 -21.68 -6.58 -53.57
C VAL A 688 -22.41 -6.91 -52.27
N LYS A 689 -23.27 -7.93 -52.34
CA LYS A 689 -23.96 -8.46 -51.20
C LYS A 689 -23.26 -9.73 -50.69
N LEU A 690 -23.02 -9.85 -49.40
CA LEU A 690 -22.51 -11.08 -48.82
C LEU A 690 -23.65 -12.10 -48.71
N LEU A 691 -23.56 -13.19 -49.47
CA LEU A 691 -24.58 -14.23 -49.50
C LEU A 691 -24.40 -15.28 -48.42
N ASP A 692 -23.15 -15.65 -48.12
CA ASP A 692 -22.85 -16.78 -47.27
C ASP A 692 -21.38 -16.75 -46.84
N ILE A 693 -21.08 -17.33 -45.68
CA ILE A 693 -19.72 -17.57 -45.20
C ILE A 693 -19.51 -19.09 -45.14
N ASP A 694 -18.60 -19.61 -45.92
CA ASP A 694 -18.33 -21.05 -45.95
C ASP A 694 -17.87 -21.54 -44.54
N PRO A 695 -18.63 -22.41 -43.85
CA PRO A 695 -18.34 -22.80 -42.49
C PRO A 695 -17.06 -23.63 -42.30
N LYS A 696 -16.51 -24.19 -43.39
CA LYS A 696 -15.28 -24.99 -43.35
C LYS A 696 -14.02 -24.19 -43.68
N THR A 697 -14.15 -23.20 -44.58
CA THR A 697 -13.02 -22.45 -45.10
C THR A 697 -13.00 -20.99 -44.68
N GLY A 698 -14.06 -20.48 -44.05
CA GLY A 698 -14.22 -19.07 -43.64
C GLY A 698 -14.32 -18.09 -44.83
N LYS A 699 -14.47 -18.60 -46.08
CA LYS A 699 -14.47 -17.76 -47.28
C LYS A 699 -15.81 -17.08 -47.49
N TYR A 700 -15.78 -15.79 -47.81
CA TYR A 700 -16.95 -14.97 -48.10
C TYR A 700 -17.44 -15.18 -49.52
N LYS A 701 -18.73 -15.49 -49.69
CA LYS A 701 -19.37 -15.63 -51.02
C LYS A 701 -20.17 -14.37 -51.30
N LEU A 702 -19.79 -13.68 -52.36
CA LEU A 702 -20.37 -12.41 -52.75
C LEU A 702 -21.27 -12.56 -53.97
N SER A 703 -22.25 -11.65 -54.10
CA SER A 703 -23.07 -11.50 -55.30
C SER A 703 -23.30 -10.03 -55.61
N ARG A 704 -23.08 -9.66 -56.86
CA ARG A 704 -23.47 -8.38 -57.44
C ARG A 704 -24.85 -8.53 -58.10
N ARG A 705 -25.12 -9.68 -58.66
CA ARG A 705 -26.34 -10.04 -59.42
C ARG A 705 -27.60 -9.75 -58.59
N VAL A 706 -27.63 -10.06 -57.31
CA VAL A 706 -28.81 -9.86 -56.43
C VAL A 706 -29.12 -8.39 -56.18
N LEU A 707 -28.24 -7.47 -56.51
CA LEU A 707 -28.41 -6.03 -56.44
C LEU A 707 -28.91 -5.39 -57.74
N MET A 708 -29.00 -6.17 -58.83
CA MET A 708 -29.45 -5.74 -60.16
C MET A 708 -30.89 -6.16 -60.41
N GLU A 709 -31.64 -5.38 -61.17
CA GLU A 709 -33.01 -5.76 -61.57
C GLU A 709 -33.00 -7.06 -62.32
N LYS A 710 -33.88 -7.99 -61.93
CA LYS A 710 -34.00 -9.28 -62.54
C LYS A 710 -34.69 -9.10 -63.92
N PRO A 711 -34.07 -9.55 -65.04
CA PRO A 711 -34.70 -9.43 -66.35
C PRO A 711 -36.03 -10.16 -66.45
N GLU A 712 -37.03 -9.55 -67.15
CA GLU A 712 -38.34 -10.20 -67.40
C GLU A 712 -38.17 -11.49 -68.20
N GLY A 713 -38.70 -12.59 -67.64
CA GLY A 713 -38.60 -13.91 -68.29
C GLY A 713 -37.44 -14.81 -67.85
N TYR A 714 -36.61 -14.41 -66.91
CA TYR A 714 -35.52 -15.26 -66.39
C TYR A 714 -36.08 -16.44 -65.57
N VAL A 715 -35.85 -17.70 -66.10
CA VAL A 715 -36.21 -18.95 -65.41
C VAL A 715 -34.96 -19.49 -64.70
N GLU A 716 -35.06 -19.61 -63.40
CA GLU A 716 -33.97 -20.17 -62.58
C GLU A 716 -33.84 -21.69 -62.86
N ARG A 717 -32.73 -22.13 -63.39
CA ARG A 717 -32.46 -23.55 -63.56
C ARG A 717 -32.09 -24.19 -62.24
N GLU A 718 -32.88 -25.18 -61.78
CA GLU A 718 -32.55 -26.01 -60.62
C GLU A 718 -31.14 -26.58 -60.71
N ARG A 719 -30.29 -26.31 -59.76
CA ARG A 719 -28.98 -26.94 -59.60
C ARG A 719 -29.20 -28.42 -59.28
N ARG A 720 -28.86 -29.32 -60.20
CA ARG A 720 -28.80 -30.74 -59.91
C ARG A 720 -27.78 -31.00 -58.79
N PRO A 721 -28.15 -31.81 -57.76
CA PRO A 721 -27.18 -32.19 -56.72
C PRO A 721 -26.02 -32.98 -57.36
N ARG A 722 -24.79 -32.62 -57.02
CA ARG A 722 -23.61 -33.39 -57.37
C ARG A 722 -23.71 -34.76 -56.71
N GLY A 723 -23.97 -35.82 -57.55
CA GLY A 723 -23.95 -37.20 -57.12
C GLY A 723 -22.57 -37.64 -56.63
N ASP A 724 -22.60 -38.48 -55.63
CA ASP A 724 -21.46 -39.15 -55.05
C ASP A 724 -20.61 -39.84 -56.11
N ARG A 725 -19.34 -39.52 -56.16
CA ARG A 725 -18.37 -40.35 -56.89
C ARG A 725 -17.90 -41.46 -55.96
N PRO A 726 -17.94 -42.75 -56.39
CA PRO A 726 -17.46 -43.86 -55.60
C PRO A 726 -15.93 -43.84 -55.43
N GLU A 727 -15.51 -44.20 -54.24
CA GLU A 727 -14.13 -44.44 -53.82
C GLU A 727 -13.46 -45.44 -54.78
N ARG A 728 -12.29 -45.11 -55.28
CA ARG A 728 -11.40 -46.03 -55.99
C ARG A 728 -10.34 -46.56 -55.05
N GLY A 729 -10.39 -47.87 -54.92
CA GLY A 729 -9.69 -48.68 -53.94
C GLY A 729 -8.17 -48.59 -53.94
N GLU A 730 -7.70 -49.09 -52.85
CA GLU A 730 -6.32 -49.38 -52.46
C GLU A 730 -5.51 -50.08 -53.58
N ARG A 731 -4.28 -49.64 -53.71
CA ARG A 731 -3.20 -50.52 -54.18
C ARG A 731 -2.01 -50.43 -53.27
N ARG A 732 -1.78 -51.55 -52.58
CA ARG A 732 -0.55 -51.92 -51.86
C ARG A 732 0.63 -51.96 -52.79
N GLY A 733 1.81 -51.66 -52.29
CA GLY A 733 3.08 -52.08 -52.92
C GLY A 733 4.31 -51.43 -52.33
N ARG A 734 4.85 -52.09 -51.32
CA ARG A 734 6.25 -52.52 -51.07
C ARG A 734 7.36 -51.46 -51.04
N ARG A 735 7.92 -51.41 -49.81
CA ARG A 735 9.35 -51.59 -49.41
C ARG A 735 10.42 -51.16 -50.39
N ASP A 736 11.35 -50.33 -49.89
CA ASP A 736 12.70 -50.82 -49.55
C ASP A 736 13.49 -49.78 -48.74
N ASP A 737 14.24 -50.40 -47.83
CA ASP A 737 15.27 -49.88 -46.94
C ASP A 737 16.37 -49.07 -47.65
N ARG A 738 16.98 -48.13 -46.95
CA ARG A 738 18.39 -48.14 -46.57
C ARG A 738 18.91 -46.81 -46.06
N HIS A 739 19.42 -46.96 -44.87
CA HIS A 739 20.74 -46.54 -44.36
C HIS A 739 21.14 -45.07 -44.33
N ASP A 740 21.27 -44.67 -43.10
CA ASP A 740 22.53 -44.31 -42.33
C ASP A 740 23.32 -43.04 -42.73
N ARG A 741 23.67 -42.37 -41.65
CA ARG A 741 24.84 -41.48 -41.39
C ARG A 741 24.66 -40.01 -41.82
N ASP A 742 24.80 -39.04 -40.94
CA ASP A 742 25.68 -38.77 -39.80
C ASP A 742 24.98 -37.83 -38.79
#